data_ebfae70088f74b50e42eb0ad96dce17b
#
_entry.id   ebfae70088f74b50e42eb0ad96dce17b
#
_cell.length_a   1.000
_cell.length_b   1.000
_cell.length_c   1.000
_cell.angle_alpha   90.00
_cell.angle_beta   90.00
_cell.angle_gamma   90.00
#
_symmetry.space_group_name_H-M   'P 1'
#
loop_
_entity.id
_entity.type
_entity.pdbx_description
1 polymer ?
#
loop_
_entity_poly.entity_id
_entity_poly.type
_entity_poly.pdbx_seq_one_letter_code
_entity_poly.pdbx_strand_id
1 'polypeptide(L)'
;MTVRNLDALFQPKSVAIIGASLRPDSVGAKVWRRVREAGFNGPVWPVNPKYAELDGCAVFADAADLLEAPSVALICTPSETWVDVVGKLGRLGTRAAVIVSDTDDSSSPLVSHVLAAAKPHLLRIVGPGSLGVVTPAVNAHFGAPSAMVKTGGVAWVSQSNALTNAVLGWAAARGLGFSHAIALGGEADVDAGDVLDYLASDPATRAILLELSVVRAARKFMSAARAAARNKPVLVLRTGRSDPSDALYGAAFRRSGMVRVDSLDDLIDEIETLGVGRIAASSSATLVTSDRGVAALAADAFAAANTTLAHWPDAALAAVASALPRAAGGNPLVLGNDAKPEHFGLALEALAPHRETGTAFVVHASTLGAPVAEVARVLIERQRFAYRGMLACFFGGVDDETRDALRAHGIALHSTPHRLARAFARLVDYRLGRELLMQTPQGLPAQVPVAIEAAQASAKAALTAGQTMLEGADAASLLSGFGLVVSSDADSAAPAEGLHDDEHIVDVTVTLRDDADFGPVFEFTAPPADEASAPFSVYGLPPLNPVLASEIVSRSPYAQRAPVAPVLDALTALSEAVCCVEQIVGLTAVLRVTRTRARLVGPRLALGQQRGRLAIVPYPRQLEETLDWRGRRLTIRPIRPEDEPAHSDFIAGMTPNDLRMRFFGAVSGFDHSQLARMTQIDYDREM
;
A
#
# COMPACT_ATOMS: atom_id res chain seq x y z
N MET A 1 -11.31 2.20 16.25
CA MET A 1 -12.29 2.31 15.15
C MET A 1 -11.93 3.56 14.35
N THR A 2 -11.24 3.37 13.24
CA THR A 2 -10.65 4.46 12.45
C THR A 2 -11.66 5.09 11.49
N VAL A 3 -12.61 4.33 10.94
CA VAL A 3 -13.59 4.79 9.94
C VAL A 3 -14.85 5.47 10.51
N ARG A 4 -14.95 5.62 11.84
CA ARG A 4 -16.14 6.20 12.46
C ARG A 4 -16.43 7.59 11.92
N ASN A 5 -17.69 7.84 11.53
CA ASN A 5 -18.19 9.11 11.01
C ASN A 5 -17.54 9.61 9.70
N LEU A 6 -16.66 8.82 9.05
CA LEU A 6 -16.10 9.19 7.74
C LEU A 6 -17.16 9.12 6.63
N ASP A 7 -18.22 8.33 6.80
CA ASP A 7 -19.36 8.33 5.86
C ASP A 7 -19.95 9.73 5.69
N ALA A 8 -20.01 10.51 6.77
CA ALA A 8 -20.51 11.88 6.71
C ALA A 8 -19.63 12.77 5.81
N LEU A 9 -18.33 12.47 5.72
CA LEU A 9 -17.38 13.20 4.89
C LEU A 9 -17.48 12.82 3.41
N PHE A 10 -17.59 11.50 3.11
CA PHE A 10 -17.52 10.99 1.75
C PHE A 10 -18.90 10.77 1.09
N GLN A 11 -19.96 10.61 1.90
CA GLN A 11 -21.35 10.49 1.46
C GLN A 11 -22.24 11.48 2.22
N PRO A 12 -21.93 12.79 2.13
CA PRO A 12 -22.63 13.82 2.89
C PRO A 12 -24.09 13.96 2.45
N LYS A 13 -24.98 14.18 3.40
CA LYS A 13 -26.39 14.51 3.12
C LYS A 13 -26.64 16.00 3.11
N SER A 14 -25.83 16.78 3.81
CA SER A 14 -25.93 18.22 3.95
C SER A 14 -24.56 18.83 4.26
N VAL A 15 -24.36 20.10 3.96
CA VAL A 15 -23.10 20.81 4.22
C VAL A 15 -23.35 22.22 4.75
N ALA A 16 -22.59 22.61 5.79
CA ALA A 16 -22.50 24.00 6.24
C ALA A 16 -21.15 24.60 5.85
N ILE A 17 -21.14 25.83 5.38
CA ILE A 17 -19.92 26.57 5.02
C ILE A 17 -19.74 27.72 6.01
N ILE A 18 -18.87 27.51 7.00
CA ILE A 18 -18.60 28.48 8.06
C ILE A 18 -17.56 29.48 7.56
N GLY A 19 -17.95 30.71 7.43
CA GLY A 19 -17.16 31.78 6.81
C GLY A 19 -17.40 31.92 5.30
N ALA A 20 -18.56 31.46 4.80
CA ALA A 20 -18.97 31.68 3.42
C ALA A 20 -18.93 33.17 3.07
N SER A 21 -18.49 33.53 1.87
CA SER A 21 -18.21 34.94 1.52
C SER A 21 -18.35 35.18 0.03
N LEU A 22 -18.58 36.43 -0.36
CA LEU A 22 -18.49 36.89 -1.76
C LEU A 22 -17.16 37.58 -2.06
N ARG A 23 -16.28 37.77 -1.06
CA ARG A 23 -14.98 38.41 -1.25
C ARG A 23 -14.05 37.47 -2.07
N PRO A 24 -13.68 37.86 -3.33
CA PRO A 24 -13.08 36.90 -4.30
C PRO A 24 -11.85 36.16 -3.82
N ASP A 25 -10.98 36.80 -3.03
CA ASP A 25 -9.70 36.22 -2.59
C ASP A 25 -9.79 35.40 -1.30
N SER A 26 -10.97 35.42 -0.67
CA SER A 26 -11.15 34.63 0.58
C SER A 26 -11.32 33.13 0.31
N VAL A 27 -10.82 32.32 1.21
CA VAL A 27 -11.05 30.87 1.19
C VAL A 27 -12.55 30.55 1.16
N GLY A 28 -13.34 31.23 1.99
CA GLY A 28 -14.79 31.05 2.04
C GLY A 28 -15.51 31.35 0.72
N ALA A 29 -15.03 32.33 -0.09
CA ALA A 29 -15.62 32.61 -1.41
C ALA A 29 -15.25 31.52 -2.44
N LYS A 30 -14.01 31.01 -2.39
CA LYS A 30 -13.56 29.92 -3.26
C LYS A 30 -14.36 28.66 -2.97
N VAL A 31 -14.51 28.29 -1.69
CA VAL A 31 -15.28 27.13 -1.25
C VAL A 31 -16.76 27.28 -1.60
N TRP A 32 -17.38 28.41 -1.29
CA TRP A 32 -18.79 28.70 -1.62
C TRP A 32 -19.07 28.53 -3.12
N ARG A 33 -18.26 29.17 -3.96
CA ARG A 33 -18.36 29.04 -5.42
C ARG A 33 -18.23 27.61 -5.87
N ARG A 34 -17.23 26.89 -5.36
CA ARG A 34 -16.93 25.49 -5.77
C ARG A 34 -18.07 24.54 -5.43
N VAL A 35 -18.65 24.64 -4.24
CA VAL A 35 -19.79 23.82 -3.83
C VAL A 35 -21.02 24.11 -4.70
N ARG A 36 -21.25 25.37 -5.05
CA ARG A 36 -22.36 25.78 -5.93
C ARG A 36 -22.17 25.31 -7.37
N GLU A 37 -20.97 25.48 -7.94
CA GLU A 37 -20.64 25.05 -9.30
C GLU A 37 -20.74 23.51 -9.43
N ALA A 38 -20.38 22.77 -8.39
CA ALA A 38 -20.49 21.32 -8.38
C ALA A 38 -21.93 20.79 -8.39
N GLY A 39 -22.89 21.62 -7.98
CA GLY A 39 -24.30 21.23 -7.94
C GLY A 39 -24.58 20.15 -6.91
N PHE A 40 -24.05 20.31 -5.69
CA PHE A 40 -24.33 19.37 -4.59
C PHE A 40 -25.84 19.26 -4.34
N ASN A 41 -26.35 18.02 -4.30
CA ASN A 41 -27.80 17.77 -4.26
C ASN A 41 -28.45 17.95 -2.87
N GLY A 42 -27.63 18.04 -1.80
CA GLY A 42 -28.11 18.24 -0.43
C GLY A 42 -28.25 19.72 -0.05
N PRO A 43 -28.84 20.00 1.13
CA PRO A 43 -28.87 21.36 1.69
C PRO A 43 -27.46 21.93 1.87
N VAL A 44 -27.28 23.20 1.48
CA VAL A 44 -26.06 23.97 1.65
C VAL A 44 -26.35 25.17 2.49
N TRP A 45 -25.80 25.27 3.69
CA TRP A 45 -26.04 26.34 4.65
C TRP A 45 -24.82 27.27 4.76
N PRO A 46 -24.89 28.49 4.18
CA PRO A 46 -23.85 29.49 4.41
C PRO A 46 -23.97 30.07 5.81
N VAL A 47 -22.84 30.21 6.50
CA VAL A 47 -22.78 30.81 7.85
C VAL A 47 -21.76 31.94 7.84
N ASN A 48 -22.19 33.15 8.10
CA ASN A 48 -21.32 34.33 8.21
C ASN A 48 -22.09 35.51 8.82
N PRO A 49 -21.68 36.12 9.96
CA PRO A 49 -22.36 37.23 10.59
C PRO A 49 -22.39 38.51 9.76
N LYS A 50 -21.61 38.60 8.67
CA LYS A 50 -21.51 39.82 7.83
C LYS A 50 -22.52 39.89 6.67
N TYR A 51 -23.26 38.82 6.42
CA TYR A 51 -24.19 38.72 5.30
C TYR A 51 -25.56 38.23 5.80
N ALA A 52 -26.62 38.77 5.23
CA ALA A 52 -27.98 38.27 5.38
C ALA A 52 -28.33 37.26 4.27
N GLU A 53 -27.72 37.45 3.10
CA GLU A 53 -27.94 36.62 1.92
C GLU A 53 -26.67 36.51 1.08
N LEU A 54 -26.45 35.31 0.47
CA LEU A 54 -25.38 35.02 -0.50
C LEU A 54 -25.98 34.30 -1.71
N ASP A 55 -25.87 34.89 -2.89
CA ASP A 55 -26.37 34.36 -4.18
C ASP A 55 -27.80 33.78 -4.08
N GLY A 56 -28.72 34.51 -3.43
CA GLY A 56 -30.11 34.12 -3.22
C GLY A 56 -30.35 33.10 -2.09
N CYS A 57 -29.33 32.77 -1.32
CA CYS A 57 -29.43 31.86 -0.16
C CYS A 57 -29.39 32.66 1.15
N ALA A 58 -30.33 32.39 2.06
CA ALA A 58 -30.31 32.98 3.40
C ALA A 58 -29.06 32.52 4.17
N VAL A 59 -28.41 33.46 4.86
CA VAL A 59 -27.17 33.20 5.61
C VAL A 59 -27.47 33.17 7.10
N PHE A 60 -26.96 32.16 7.79
CA PHE A 60 -27.00 32.08 9.25
C PHE A 60 -25.88 32.96 9.83
N ALA A 61 -26.17 33.64 10.92
CA ALA A 61 -25.16 34.50 11.56
C ALA A 61 -24.11 33.69 12.31
N ASP A 62 -24.51 32.59 12.94
CA ASP A 62 -23.67 31.71 13.74
C ASP A 62 -23.97 30.25 13.43
N ALA A 63 -23.01 29.38 13.66
CA ALA A 63 -23.19 27.92 13.51
C ALA A 63 -24.27 27.36 14.47
N ALA A 64 -24.46 28.01 15.60
CA ALA A 64 -25.50 27.62 16.56
C ALA A 64 -26.93 27.93 16.07
N ASP A 65 -27.10 28.80 15.10
CA ASP A 65 -28.41 29.19 14.54
C ASP A 65 -28.90 28.17 13.48
N LEU A 66 -28.07 27.21 13.09
CA LEU A 66 -28.47 26.15 12.15
C LEU A 66 -29.60 25.32 12.71
N LEU A 67 -30.65 25.10 11.93
CA LEU A 67 -31.86 24.37 12.35
C LEU A 67 -31.64 22.87 12.47
N GLU A 68 -30.66 22.34 11.74
CA GLU A 68 -30.29 20.91 11.72
C GLU A 68 -28.79 20.76 11.73
N ALA A 69 -28.31 19.62 12.27
CA ALA A 69 -26.89 19.28 12.23
C ALA A 69 -26.44 19.01 10.79
N PRO A 70 -25.48 19.78 10.23
CA PRO A 70 -24.89 19.43 8.94
C PRO A 70 -24.15 18.10 9.05
N SER A 71 -24.22 17.26 7.99
CA SER A 71 -23.42 16.06 7.90
C SER A 71 -21.94 16.39 7.96
N VAL A 72 -21.54 17.45 7.22
CA VAL A 72 -20.18 17.98 7.17
C VAL A 72 -20.19 19.50 7.28
N ALA A 73 -19.18 20.06 7.94
CA ALA A 73 -18.94 21.49 8.00
C ALA A 73 -17.60 21.85 7.34
N LEU A 74 -17.60 22.86 6.47
CA LEU A 74 -16.39 23.42 5.86
C LEU A 74 -16.03 24.71 6.61
N ILE A 75 -14.94 24.66 7.38
CA ILE A 75 -14.51 25.78 8.24
C ILE A 75 -13.48 26.61 7.47
N CYS A 76 -13.88 27.81 7.07
CA CYS A 76 -13.09 28.77 6.28
C CYS A 76 -12.80 30.06 7.06
N THR A 77 -12.98 30.02 8.37
CA THR A 77 -12.77 31.18 9.27
C THR A 77 -11.33 31.21 9.81
N PRO A 78 -10.87 32.36 10.34
CA PRO A 78 -9.56 32.46 10.99
C PRO A 78 -9.40 31.49 12.16
N SER A 79 -8.16 31.10 12.43
CA SER A 79 -7.81 30.02 13.38
C SER A 79 -8.31 30.29 14.81
N GLU A 80 -8.40 31.53 15.23
CA GLU A 80 -8.87 31.93 16.57
C GLU A 80 -10.33 31.51 16.84
N THR A 81 -11.10 31.27 15.78
CA THR A 81 -12.52 30.89 15.89
C THR A 81 -12.74 29.38 15.92
N TRP A 82 -11.74 28.57 15.56
CA TRP A 82 -11.93 27.14 15.32
C TRP A 82 -12.45 26.39 16.53
N VAL A 83 -11.94 26.69 17.75
CA VAL A 83 -12.35 26.00 18.99
C VAL A 83 -13.83 26.22 19.27
N ASP A 84 -14.31 27.47 19.17
CA ASP A 84 -15.72 27.80 19.39
C ASP A 84 -16.63 27.20 18.32
N VAL A 85 -16.25 27.33 17.05
CA VAL A 85 -16.99 26.78 15.90
C VAL A 85 -17.12 25.27 16.01
N VAL A 86 -16.02 24.55 16.29
CA VAL A 86 -16.01 23.09 16.44
C VAL A 86 -16.86 22.66 17.62
N GLY A 87 -16.79 23.39 18.74
CA GLY A 87 -17.63 23.12 19.91
C GLY A 87 -19.13 23.31 19.63
N LYS A 88 -19.50 24.35 18.87
CA LYS A 88 -20.90 24.59 18.44
C LYS A 88 -21.40 23.50 17.50
N LEU A 89 -20.63 23.18 16.47
CA LEU A 89 -20.96 22.11 15.51
C LEU A 89 -21.09 20.74 16.19
N GLY A 90 -20.20 20.44 17.14
CA GLY A 90 -20.24 19.20 17.90
C GLY A 90 -21.53 19.09 18.75
N ARG A 91 -21.92 20.17 19.44
CA ARG A 91 -23.19 20.21 20.20
C ARG A 91 -24.43 20.04 19.34
N LEU A 92 -24.40 20.53 18.10
CA LEU A 92 -25.47 20.30 17.13
C LEU A 92 -25.55 18.85 16.64
N GLY A 93 -24.45 18.08 16.74
CA GLY A 93 -24.38 16.69 16.29
C GLY A 93 -23.73 16.53 14.91
N THR A 94 -23.02 17.54 14.41
CA THR A 94 -22.18 17.44 13.21
C THR A 94 -21.14 16.34 13.39
N ARG A 95 -20.94 15.51 12.35
CA ARG A 95 -20.09 14.32 12.44
C ARG A 95 -18.70 14.50 11.85
N ALA A 96 -18.55 15.36 10.84
CA ALA A 96 -17.29 15.63 10.20
C ALA A 96 -17.12 17.13 9.90
N ALA A 97 -15.89 17.60 9.96
CA ALA A 97 -15.53 18.96 9.56
C ALA A 97 -14.23 18.95 8.74
N VAL A 98 -14.11 19.85 7.78
CA VAL A 98 -12.89 20.11 7.02
C VAL A 98 -12.44 21.52 7.33
N ILE A 99 -11.26 21.69 7.91
CA ILE A 99 -10.67 23.01 8.15
C ILE A 99 -9.84 23.37 6.91
N VAL A 100 -10.47 24.20 6.05
CA VAL A 100 -9.88 24.67 4.80
C VAL A 100 -9.08 25.92 5.09
N SER A 101 -7.77 25.83 5.10
CA SER A 101 -6.86 26.93 5.40
C SER A 101 -5.54 26.78 4.66
N ASP A 102 -4.79 27.87 4.54
CA ASP A 102 -3.45 27.86 3.94
C ASP A 102 -2.35 27.51 4.98
N THR A 103 -2.71 27.38 6.26
CA THR A 103 -1.79 27.03 7.34
C THR A 103 -2.02 25.59 7.80
N ASP A 104 -0.95 24.83 7.92
CA ASP A 104 -0.96 23.42 8.33
C ASP A 104 -0.36 23.18 9.73
N ASP A 105 -0.33 24.19 10.59
CA ASP A 105 0.30 24.14 11.92
C ASP A 105 -0.37 23.10 12.85
N SER A 106 -0.19 21.82 12.50
CA SER A 106 -0.73 20.67 13.25
C SER A 106 -0.07 20.50 14.63
N SER A 107 1.09 21.12 14.87
CA SER A 107 1.81 21.09 16.14
C SER A 107 1.42 22.23 17.09
N SER A 108 0.61 23.18 16.64
CA SER A 108 0.14 24.31 17.45
C SER A 108 -0.70 23.84 18.64
N PRO A 109 -0.52 24.47 19.83
CA PRO A 109 -1.42 24.25 20.98
C PRO A 109 -2.89 24.50 20.65
N LEU A 110 -3.19 25.38 19.70
CA LEU A 110 -4.55 25.63 19.21
C LEU A 110 -5.20 24.37 18.65
N VAL A 111 -4.47 23.58 17.88
CA VAL A 111 -4.98 22.34 17.29
C VAL A 111 -5.37 21.34 18.38
N SER A 112 -4.56 21.25 19.45
CA SER A 112 -4.90 20.43 20.61
C SER A 112 -6.22 20.85 21.28
N HIS A 113 -6.49 22.14 21.37
CA HIS A 113 -7.77 22.67 21.88
C HIS A 113 -8.94 22.38 20.93
N VAL A 114 -8.72 22.46 19.62
CA VAL A 114 -9.73 22.12 18.61
C VAL A 114 -10.11 20.63 18.74
N LEU A 115 -9.12 19.74 18.87
CA LEU A 115 -9.37 18.31 19.08
C LEU A 115 -10.08 18.03 20.40
N ALA A 116 -9.73 18.74 21.47
CA ALA A 116 -10.40 18.62 22.77
C ALA A 116 -11.87 19.03 22.68
N ALA A 117 -12.20 20.06 21.87
CA ALA A 117 -13.58 20.49 21.62
C ALA A 117 -14.37 19.48 20.75
N ALA A 118 -13.72 18.81 19.81
CA ALA A 118 -14.34 17.83 18.90
C ALA A 118 -14.61 16.47 19.60
N LYS A 119 -13.68 16.02 20.44
CA LYS A 119 -13.65 14.67 21.02
C LYS A 119 -14.93 14.26 21.77
N PRO A 120 -15.58 15.10 22.63
CA PRO A 120 -16.80 14.71 23.34
C PRO A 120 -17.97 14.41 22.41
N HIS A 121 -17.95 14.96 21.21
CA HIS A 121 -19.00 14.84 20.21
C HIS A 121 -18.68 13.85 19.10
N LEU A 122 -17.50 13.22 19.15
CA LEU A 122 -16.98 12.32 18.11
C LEU A 122 -16.96 12.97 16.72
N LEU A 123 -16.82 14.30 16.67
CA LEU A 123 -16.68 15.07 15.45
C LEU A 123 -15.29 14.81 14.86
N ARG A 124 -15.24 14.32 13.62
CA ARG A 124 -13.98 14.04 12.92
C ARG A 124 -13.52 15.29 12.16
N ILE A 125 -12.22 15.53 12.17
CA ILE A 125 -11.63 16.74 11.59
C ILE A 125 -10.57 16.37 10.55
N VAL A 126 -10.74 16.87 9.31
CA VAL A 126 -9.71 16.86 8.26
C VAL A 126 -8.99 18.20 8.27
N GLY A 127 -7.67 18.19 8.22
CA GLY A 127 -6.83 19.37 8.35
C GLY A 127 -6.33 19.58 9.79
N PRO A 128 -6.03 20.82 10.21
CA PRO A 128 -6.09 22.07 9.44
C PRO A 128 -5.14 22.07 8.24
N GLY A 129 -5.20 23.12 7.43
CA GLY A 129 -4.36 23.22 6.24
C GLY A 129 -4.80 22.30 5.09
N SER A 130 -6.05 21.86 5.06
CA SER A 130 -6.59 21.05 3.97
C SER A 130 -7.06 21.93 2.80
N LEU A 131 -6.77 21.50 1.56
CA LEU A 131 -7.40 22.06 0.36
C LEU A 131 -8.87 21.63 0.26
N GLY A 132 -9.24 20.54 0.92
CA GLY A 132 -10.58 19.99 0.93
C GLY A 132 -10.68 18.53 0.55
N VAL A 133 -11.92 18.08 0.44
CA VAL A 133 -12.30 16.72 0.07
C VAL A 133 -13.28 16.76 -1.09
N VAL A 134 -13.01 15.98 -2.12
CA VAL A 134 -13.83 15.90 -3.33
C VAL A 134 -14.32 14.48 -3.53
N THR A 135 -15.66 14.33 -3.66
CA THR A 135 -16.32 13.07 -4.03
C THR A 135 -17.25 13.36 -5.22
N PRO A 136 -16.74 13.24 -6.46
CA PRO A 136 -17.48 13.66 -7.65
C PRO A 136 -18.80 12.91 -7.87
N ALA A 137 -18.88 11.63 -7.46
CA ALA A 137 -20.07 10.80 -7.63
C ALA A 137 -21.33 11.36 -6.93
N VAL A 138 -21.15 12.18 -5.88
CA VAL A 138 -22.23 12.86 -5.14
C VAL A 138 -22.15 14.37 -5.26
N ASN A 139 -21.41 14.89 -6.26
CA ASN A 139 -21.17 16.30 -6.50
C ASN A 139 -20.59 17.07 -5.26
N ALA A 140 -19.96 16.37 -4.34
CA ALA A 140 -19.36 16.96 -3.16
C ALA A 140 -17.93 17.44 -3.48
N HIS A 141 -17.80 18.70 -3.89
CA HIS A 141 -16.52 19.38 -4.07
C HIS A 141 -16.30 20.33 -2.88
N PHE A 142 -15.94 19.74 -1.74
CA PHE A 142 -15.87 20.37 -0.43
C PHE A 142 -14.47 20.91 -0.15
N GLY A 143 -14.16 22.05 -0.72
CA GLY A 143 -12.87 22.69 -0.58
C GLY A 143 -12.65 23.79 -1.62
N ALA A 144 -11.38 24.14 -1.84
CA ALA A 144 -10.95 25.18 -2.76
C ALA A 144 -10.04 24.67 -3.91
N PRO A 145 -10.26 23.47 -4.50
CA PRO A 145 -9.46 23.06 -5.64
C PRO A 145 -9.70 23.95 -6.85
N SER A 146 -8.64 24.17 -7.66
CA SER A 146 -8.71 25.03 -8.84
C SER A 146 -9.50 24.39 -10.00
N ALA A 147 -9.66 23.08 -10.02
CA ALA A 147 -10.31 22.34 -11.10
C ALA A 147 -11.48 21.49 -10.60
N MET A 148 -12.48 21.32 -11.47
CA MET A 148 -13.53 20.33 -11.32
C MET A 148 -13.08 19.02 -11.97
N VAL A 149 -13.32 17.91 -11.29
CA VAL A 149 -12.96 16.59 -11.79
C VAL A 149 -14.19 15.70 -11.95
N LYS A 150 -14.11 14.79 -12.92
CA LYS A 150 -15.17 13.81 -13.21
C LYS A 150 -15.14 12.65 -12.22
N THR A 151 -16.23 11.92 -12.16
CA THR A 151 -16.27 10.62 -11.45
C THR A 151 -15.38 9.60 -12.13
N GLY A 152 -14.63 8.85 -11.32
CA GLY A 152 -13.74 7.77 -11.76
C GLY A 152 -13.55 6.70 -10.69
N GLY A 153 -12.64 5.78 -10.89
CA GLY A 153 -12.42 4.64 -9.99
C GLY A 153 -11.13 4.73 -9.17
N VAL A 154 -10.40 5.82 -9.23
CA VAL A 154 -9.13 6.00 -8.53
C VAL A 154 -9.29 7.03 -7.42
N ALA A 155 -8.83 6.72 -6.21
CA ALA A 155 -8.75 7.70 -5.14
C ALA A 155 -7.37 8.37 -5.13
N TRP A 156 -7.35 9.69 -4.95
CA TRP A 156 -6.15 10.49 -4.69
C TRP A 156 -6.13 10.91 -3.22
N VAL A 157 -5.05 10.62 -2.50
CA VAL A 157 -4.86 11.00 -1.09
C VAL A 157 -3.48 11.65 -0.95
N SER A 158 -3.40 12.84 -0.39
CA SER A 158 -2.13 13.56 -0.31
C SER A 158 -2.07 14.45 0.93
N GLN A 159 -0.87 14.57 1.50
CA GLN A 159 -0.55 15.56 2.53
C GLN A 159 -0.25 16.94 1.94
N SER A 160 -0.04 17.03 0.61
CA SER A 160 0.30 18.28 -0.08
C SER A 160 -0.89 18.88 -0.83
N ASN A 161 -1.30 20.08 -0.44
CA ASN A 161 -2.32 20.85 -1.14
C ASN A 161 -1.87 21.23 -2.56
N ALA A 162 -0.61 21.61 -2.72
CA ALA A 162 -0.08 22.01 -4.01
C ALA A 162 -0.06 20.86 -5.01
N LEU A 163 0.38 19.67 -4.57
CA LEU A 163 0.36 18.46 -5.41
C LEU A 163 -1.08 18.03 -5.71
N THR A 164 -1.98 18.06 -4.73
CA THR A 164 -3.39 17.76 -4.96
C THR A 164 -3.97 18.68 -6.02
N ASN A 165 -3.74 19.99 -5.91
CA ASN A 165 -4.27 20.95 -6.87
C ASN A 165 -3.69 20.74 -8.28
N ALA A 166 -2.39 20.46 -8.39
CA ALA A 166 -1.72 20.17 -9.66
C ALA A 166 -2.27 18.90 -10.33
N VAL A 167 -2.44 17.82 -9.56
CA VAL A 167 -2.96 16.53 -10.06
C VAL A 167 -4.42 16.66 -10.50
N LEU A 168 -5.27 17.37 -9.74
CA LEU A 168 -6.66 17.61 -10.13
C LEU A 168 -6.76 18.46 -11.41
N GLY A 169 -5.94 19.51 -11.53
CA GLY A 169 -5.87 20.33 -12.75
C GLY A 169 -5.41 19.54 -13.96
N TRP A 170 -4.37 18.73 -13.80
CA TRP A 170 -3.86 17.86 -14.85
C TRP A 170 -4.89 16.81 -15.29
N ALA A 171 -5.57 16.17 -14.33
CA ALA A 171 -6.60 15.17 -14.59
C ALA A 171 -7.82 15.77 -15.30
N ALA A 172 -8.27 16.93 -14.86
CA ALA A 172 -9.38 17.66 -15.47
C ALA A 172 -9.09 18.01 -16.94
N ALA A 173 -7.87 18.48 -17.24
CA ALA A 173 -7.44 18.81 -18.61
C ALA A 173 -7.43 17.55 -19.53
N ARG A 174 -7.37 16.34 -18.99
CA ARG A 174 -7.38 15.06 -19.72
C ARG A 174 -8.68 14.28 -19.61
N GLY A 175 -9.70 14.87 -18.98
CA GLY A 175 -10.98 14.20 -18.78
C GLY A 175 -10.91 12.99 -17.84
N LEU A 176 -9.83 12.85 -17.03
CA LEU A 176 -9.69 11.81 -16.04
C LEU A 176 -10.52 12.11 -14.79
N GLY A 177 -11.05 11.07 -14.16
CA GLY A 177 -11.90 11.18 -12.99
C GLY A 177 -11.36 10.45 -11.75
N PHE A 178 -11.89 10.86 -10.60
CA PHE A 178 -11.56 10.23 -9.31
C PHE A 178 -12.83 9.70 -8.63
N SER A 179 -12.64 8.66 -7.79
CA SER A 179 -13.67 8.27 -6.81
C SER A 179 -13.70 9.29 -5.67
N HIS A 180 -12.51 9.59 -5.16
CA HIS A 180 -12.27 10.57 -4.12
C HIS A 180 -10.96 11.32 -4.39
N ALA A 181 -10.89 12.59 -4.00
CA ALA A 181 -9.64 13.33 -3.91
C ALA A 181 -9.58 14.03 -2.55
N ILE A 182 -8.59 13.68 -1.74
CA ILE A 182 -8.49 14.09 -0.35
C ILE A 182 -7.14 14.77 -0.11
N ALA A 183 -7.20 16.04 0.30
CA ALA A 183 -6.04 16.75 0.82
C ALA A 183 -6.09 16.71 2.35
N LEU A 184 -5.19 15.96 2.96
CA LEU A 184 -5.19 15.70 4.40
C LEU A 184 -4.77 16.93 5.23
N GLY A 185 -3.86 17.77 4.66
CA GLY A 185 -3.28 18.88 5.39
C GLY A 185 -2.42 18.41 6.57
N GLY A 186 -2.59 19.04 7.73
CA GLY A 186 -1.80 18.75 8.93
C GLY A 186 -2.12 17.44 9.65
N GLU A 187 -3.14 16.68 9.24
CA GLU A 187 -3.51 15.37 9.81
C GLU A 187 -3.67 15.38 11.33
N ALA A 188 -4.39 16.35 11.86
CA ALA A 188 -4.54 16.51 13.30
C ALA A 188 -5.41 15.40 13.93
N ASP A 189 -6.47 14.95 13.24
CA ASP A 189 -7.36 13.85 13.65
C ASP A 189 -7.46 12.79 12.56
N VAL A 190 -8.02 13.15 11.39
CA VAL A 190 -8.10 12.22 10.25
C VAL A 190 -6.78 12.21 9.53
N ASP A 191 -6.09 11.08 9.53
CA ASP A 191 -4.81 10.87 8.86
C ASP A 191 -4.92 9.90 7.68
N ALA A 192 -3.78 9.65 7.01
CA ALA A 192 -3.69 8.71 5.89
C ALA A 192 -4.19 7.30 6.25
N GLY A 193 -3.97 6.85 7.49
CA GLY A 193 -4.45 5.54 7.96
C GLY A 193 -5.97 5.46 8.01
N ASP A 194 -6.66 6.50 8.52
CA ASP A 194 -8.12 6.54 8.57
C ASP A 194 -8.73 6.50 7.16
N VAL A 195 -8.15 7.27 6.25
CA VAL A 195 -8.61 7.36 4.85
C VAL A 195 -8.37 6.04 4.11
N LEU A 196 -7.19 5.43 4.27
CA LEU A 196 -6.89 4.10 3.70
C LEU A 196 -7.87 3.04 4.19
N ASP A 197 -8.21 3.06 5.47
CA ASP A 197 -9.15 2.13 6.08
C ASP A 197 -10.57 2.27 5.48
N TYR A 198 -11.04 3.49 5.29
CA TYR A 198 -12.31 3.76 4.61
C TYR A 198 -12.27 3.27 3.15
N LEU A 199 -11.25 3.70 2.41
CA LEU A 199 -11.11 3.38 0.99
C LEU A 199 -10.88 1.89 0.73
N ALA A 200 -10.34 1.13 1.70
CA ALA A 200 -10.16 -0.32 1.59
C ALA A 200 -11.46 -1.06 1.26
N SER A 201 -12.58 -0.61 1.82
CA SER A 201 -13.91 -1.21 1.65
C SER A 201 -14.83 -0.44 0.69
N ASP A 202 -14.44 0.77 0.26
CA ASP A 202 -15.26 1.59 -0.64
C ASP A 202 -15.39 0.96 -2.05
N PRO A 203 -16.60 0.59 -2.50
CA PRO A 203 -16.80 -0.06 -3.79
C PRO A 203 -16.58 0.86 -4.99
N ALA A 204 -16.65 2.19 -4.80
CA ALA A 204 -16.41 3.16 -5.85
C ALA A 204 -14.92 3.30 -6.17
N THR A 205 -14.05 2.95 -5.21
CA THR A 205 -12.60 3.03 -5.35
C THR A 205 -12.01 1.69 -5.78
N ARG A 206 -11.34 1.66 -6.93
CA ARG A 206 -10.66 0.48 -7.48
C ARG A 206 -9.16 0.49 -7.22
N ALA A 207 -8.57 1.66 -7.05
CA ALA A 207 -7.16 1.84 -6.75
C ALA A 207 -6.96 3.11 -5.91
N ILE A 208 -5.89 3.14 -5.12
CA ILE A 208 -5.55 4.27 -4.26
C ILE A 208 -4.16 4.78 -4.64
N LEU A 209 -4.06 6.06 -4.93
CA LEU A 209 -2.81 6.77 -5.11
C LEU A 209 -2.57 7.66 -3.89
N LEU A 210 -1.51 7.36 -3.18
CA LEU A 210 -1.15 8.02 -1.93
C LEU A 210 0.15 8.83 -2.11
N GLU A 211 0.13 10.09 -1.76
CA GLU A 211 1.34 10.89 -1.57
C GLU A 211 1.48 11.25 -0.10
N LEU A 212 2.66 11.00 0.46
CA LEU A 212 2.96 11.35 1.84
C LEU A 212 4.44 11.66 2.06
N SER A 213 4.70 12.49 3.06
CA SER A 213 6.04 12.82 3.59
C SER A 213 6.32 12.09 4.91
N VAL A 214 5.30 11.96 5.77
CA VAL A 214 5.42 11.39 7.12
C VAL A 214 4.22 10.51 7.47
N VAL A 215 4.46 9.44 8.22
CA VAL A 215 3.43 8.60 8.81
C VAL A 215 3.24 9.00 10.28
N ARG A 216 2.06 9.54 10.64
CA ARG A 216 1.78 10.04 12.00
C ARG A 216 1.54 8.93 13.02
N ALA A 217 0.88 7.86 12.63
CA ALA A 217 0.50 6.76 13.50
C ALA A 217 0.81 5.42 12.81
N ALA A 218 2.06 4.97 12.90
CA ALA A 218 2.56 3.83 12.12
C ALA A 218 1.72 2.58 12.27
N ARG A 219 1.31 2.20 13.49
CA ARG A 219 0.50 1.00 13.73
C ARG A 219 -0.85 1.06 13.01
N LYS A 220 -1.57 2.17 13.15
CA LYS A 220 -2.84 2.40 12.45
C LYS A 220 -2.65 2.41 10.93
N PHE A 221 -1.62 3.12 10.48
CA PHE A 221 -1.28 3.20 9.06
C PHE A 221 -0.95 1.82 8.46
N MET A 222 -0.07 1.05 9.09
CA MET A 222 0.32 -0.29 8.62
C MET A 222 -0.87 -1.25 8.56
N SER A 223 -1.73 -1.22 9.56
CA SER A 223 -2.95 -2.01 9.61
C SER A 223 -3.92 -1.64 8.48
N ALA A 224 -4.19 -0.35 8.29
CA ALA A 224 -5.06 0.16 7.22
C ALA A 224 -4.49 -0.11 5.82
N ALA A 225 -3.19 0.12 5.65
CA ALA A 225 -2.49 -0.12 4.39
C ALA A 225 -2.53 -1.60 3.97
N ARG A 226 -2.31 -2.52 4.91
CA ARG A 226 -2.44 -3.97 4.66
C ARG A 226 -3.87 -4.36 4.27
N ALA A 227 -4.87 -3.82 4.96
CA ALA A 227 -6.27 -4.06 4.63
C ALA A 227 -6.61 -3.53 3.21
N ALA A 228 -6.14 -2.35 2.86
CA ALA A 228 -6.34 -1.76 1.54
C ALA A 228 -5.61 -2.56 0.44
N ALA A 229 -4.32 -2.86 0.62
CA ALA A 229 -3.50 -3.55 -0.38
C ALA A 229 -3.95 -4.99 -0.67
N ARG A 230 -4.59 -5.67 0.27
CA ARG A 230 -5.22 -6.98 0.04
C ARG A 230 -6.39 -6.91 -0.93
N ASN A 231 -7.10 -5.79 -0.97
CA ASN A 231 -8.33 -5.63 -1.72
C ASN A 231 -8.13 -4.92 -3.06
N LYS A 232 -7.22 -3.95 -3.12
CA LYS A 232 -7.01 -3.11 -4.31
C LYS A 232 -5.57 -2.57 -4.37
N PRO A 233 -5.07 -2.16 -5.53
CA PRO A 233 -3.76 -1.53 -5.65
C PRO A 233 -3.67 -0.26 -4.79
N VAL A 234 -2.61 -0.16 -4.00
CA VAL A 234 -2.22 1.05 -3.28
C VAL A 234 -0.82 1.43 -3.72
N LEU A 235 -0.71 2.51 -4.48
CA LEU A 235 0.57 3.04 -4.93
C LEU A 235 0.94 4.25 -4.08
N VAL A 236 2.20 4.31 -3.67
CA VAL A 236 2.66 5.34 -2.75
C VAL A 236 3.88 6.08 -3.29
N LEU A 237 3.78 7.40 -3.35
CA LEU A 237 4.87 8.33 -3.59
C LEU A 237 5.28 8.94 -2.25
N ARG A 238 6.51 8.67 -1.81
CA ARG A 238 7.07 9.37 -0.66
C ARG A 238 7.84 10.60 -1.13
N THR A 239 7.51 11.75 -0.55
CA THR A 239 8.28 12.99 -0.65
C THR A 239 9.32 13.04 0.48
N GLY A 240 10.49 13.69 0.25
CA GLY A 240 11.59 13.70 1.22
C GLY A 240 12.53 12.50 1.13
N ARG A 241 12.79 11.98 -0.06
CA ARG A 241 13.66 10.81 -0.33
C ARG A 241 15.14 10.99 0.09
N SER A 242 15.59 12.21 0.31
CA SER A 242 16.92 12.50 0.84
C SER A 242 17.07 12.24 2.33
N ASP A 243 15.96 11.97 3.02
CA ASP A 243 15.95 11.63 4.43
C ASP A 243 16.56 10.23 4.64
N PRO A 244 17.47 10.04 5.63
CA PRO A 244 18.03 8.72 5.95
C PRO A 244 16.99 7.64 6.26
N SER A 245 15.78 8.02 6.70
CA SER A 245 14.68 7.10 6.97
C SER A 245 13.99 6.56 5.70
N ASP A 246 14.31 7.06 4.51
CA ASP A 246 13.60 6.71 3.26
C ASP A 246 13.62 5.21 2.95
N ALA A 247 14.72 4.54 3.21
CA ALA A 247 14.84 3.09 3.01
C ALA A 247 13.92 2.30 3.97
N LEU A 248 13.72 2.80 5.19
CA LEU A 248 12.80 2.24 6.17
C LEU A 248 11.34 2.40 5.73
N TYR A 249 10.95 3.59 5.24
CA TYR A 249 9.64 3.79 4.63
C TYR A 249 9.40 2.82 3.46
N GLY A 250 10.42 2.61 2.63
CA GLY A 250 10.37 1.61 1.56
C GLY A 250 10.10 0.19 2.09
N ALA A 251 10.70 -0.19 3.23
CA ALA A 251 10.44 -1.47 3.88
C ALA A 251 9.00 -1.54 4.45
N ALA A 252 8.52 -0.47 5.08
CA ALA A 252 7.16 -0.38 5.61
C ALA A 252 6.10 -0.52 4.49
N PHE A 253 6.30 0.17 3.37
CA PHE A 253 5.38 0.09 2.23
C PHE A 253 5.30 -1.33 1.67
N ARG A 254 6.44 -1.98 1.44
CA ARG A 254 6.46 -3.38 0.99
C ARG A 254 5.81 -4.32 2.00
N ARG A 255 6.13 -4.15 3.29
CA ARG A 255 5.55 -4.96 4.37
C ARG A 255 4.03 -4.88 4.45
N SER A 256 3.46 -3.76 4.01
CA SER A 256 2.00 -3.55 3.91
C SER A 256 1.42 -3.91 2.55
N GLY A 257 2.24 -4.34 1.57
CA GLY A 257 1.79 -4.70 0.22
C GLY A 257 1.50 -3.49 -0.68
N MET A 258 1.94 -2.30 -0.29
CA MET A 258 1.87 -1.12 -1.14
C MET A 258 3.00 -1.12 -2.18
N VAL A 259 2.72 -0.59 -3.34
CA VAL A 259 3.70 -0.40 -4.41
C VAL A 259 4.27 1.01 -4.33
N ARG A 260 5.58 1.10 -4.08
CA ARG A 260 6.27 2.38 -4.09
C ARG A 260 6.53 2.83 -5.52
N VAL A 261 6.25 4.11 -5.79
CA VAL A 261 6.61 4.78 -7.04
C VAL A 261 7.68 5.84 -6.79
N ASP A 262 8.47 6.15 -7.82
CA ASP A 262 9.65 6.98 -7.69
C ASP A 262 9.44 8.44 -8.10
N SER A 263 8.37 8.72 -8.84
CA SER A 263 8.09 10.05 -9.36
C SER A 263 6.59 10.33 -9.44
N LEU A 264 6.24 11.61 -9.54
CA LEU A 264 4.86 12.04 -9.79
C LEU A 264 4.39 11.56 -11.17
N ASP A 265 5.28 11.51 -12.18
CA ASP A 265 4.95 10.98 -13.50
C ASP A 265 4.49 9.52 -13.45
N ASP A 266 5.12 8.71 -12.59
CA ASP A 266 4.69 7.33 -12.36
C ASP A 266 3.27 7.25 -11.80
N LEU A 267 2.95 8.07 -10.77
CA LEU A 267 1.59 8.14 -10.24
C LEU A 267 0.57 8.58 -11.29
N ILE A 268 0.94 9.55 -12.12
CA ILE A 268 0.09 10.06 -13.22
C ILE A 268 -0.18 8.97 -14.25
N ASP A 269 0.85 8.20 -14.64
CA ASP A 269 0.70 7.08 -15.57
C ASP A 269 -0.21 5.98 -15.00
N GLU A 270 -0.20 5.80 -13.68
CA GLU A 270 -1.07 4.84 -13.04
C GLU A 270 -2.53 5.30 -12.96
N ILE A 271 -2.81 6.60 -12.92
CA ILE A 271 -4.20 7.10 -13.07
C ILE A 271 -4.76 6.65 -14.42
N GLU A 272 -3.96 6.72 -15.48
CA GLU A 272 -4.35 6.25 -16.81
C GLU A 272 -4.58 4.74 -16.82
N THR A 273 -3.64 3.97 -16.27
CA THR A 273 -3.67 2.49 -16.29
C THR A 273 -4.77 1.92 -15.40
N LEU A 274 -4.84 2.36 -14.15
CA LEU A 274 -5.80 1.85 -13.16
C LEU A 274 -7.19 2.45 -13.34
N GLY A 275 -7.28 3.64 -13.92
CA GLY A 275 -8.55 4.31 -14.24
C GLY A 275 -9.42 3.51 -15.20
N VAL A 276 -8.82 2.78 -16.15
CA VAL A 276 -9.56 1.92 -17.08
C VAL A 276 -9.96 0.57 -16.51
N GLY A 277 -9.48 0.20 -15.31
CA GLY A 277 -10.08 -0.84 -14.47
C GLY A 277 -9.66 -2.28 -14.72
N ARG A 278 -8.60 -2.56 -15.46
CA ARG A 278 -8.07 -3.91 -15.62
C ARG A 278 -6.66 -4.03 -15.10
N ILE A 279 -6.49 -4.88 -14.08
CA ILE A 279 -5.18 -5.25 -13.55
C ILE A 279 -4.62 -6.38 -14.42
N ALA A 280 -3.34 -6.29 -14.79
CA ALA A 280 -2.65 -7.33 -15.55
C ALA A 280 -2.73 -8.69 -14.84
N ALA A 281 -3.21 -9.70 -15.55
CA ALA A 281 -3.36 -11.05 -15.01
C ALA A 281 -2.06 -11.88 -15.08
N SER A 282 -1.01 -11.35 -15.71
CA SER A 282 0.28 -12.02 -15.89
C SER A 282 1.43 -11.08 -15.53
N SER A 283 2.55 -11.64 -15.07
CA SER A 283 3.82 -10.94 -14.84
C SER A 283 4.70 -10.84 -16.10
N SER A 284 4.29 -11.46 -17.21
CA SER A 284 5.02 -11.43 -18.48
C SER A 284 4.23 -10.70 -19.56
N ALA A 285 4.95 -10.13 -20.52
CA ALA A 285 4.42 -9.26 -21.57
C ALA A 285 4.59 -9.87 -22.97
N THR A 286 3.60 -9.65 -23.83
CA THR A 286 3.70 -9.87 -25.27
C THR A 286 3.60 -8.53 -26.00
N LEU A 287 4.58 -8.22 -26.81
CA LEU A 287 4.65 -7.00 -27.61
C LEU A 287 4.22 -7.28 -29.06
N VAL A 288 3.26 -6.49 -29.56
CA VAL A 288 2.80 -6.54 -30.96
C VAL A 288 3.06 -5.16 -31.59
N THR A 289 3.77 -5.12 -32.69
CA THR A 289 4.12 -3.88 -33.42
C THR A 289 4.23 -4.14 -34.93
N SER A 290 4.18 -3.09 -35.73
CA SER A 290 4.41 -3.18 -37.16
C SER A 290 5.87 -2.97 -37.57
N ASP A 291 6.72 -2.42 -36.71
CA ASP A 291 8.07 -1.97 -37.05
C ASP A 291 9.16 -2.58 -36.16
N ARG A 292 10.29 -2.96 -36.76
CA ARG A 292 11.43 -3.58 -36.04
C ARG A 292 12.12 -2.61 -35.07
N GLY A 293 12.24 -1.34 -35.43
CA GLY A 293 12.85 -0.33 -34.57
C GLY A 293 11.98 -0.05 -33.35
N VAL A 294 10.65 0.03 -33.56
CA VAL A 294 9.68 0.15 -32.47
C VAL A 294 9.70 -1.08 -31.57
N ALA A 295 9.84 -2.30 -32.14
CA ALA A 295 9.98 -3.54 -31.38
C ALA A 295 11.21 -3.52 -30.46
N ALA A 296 12.36 -3.13 -31.00
CA ALA A 296 13.60 -3.04 -30.23
C ALA A 296 13.49 -2.01 -29.11
N LEU A 297 13.00 -0.80 -29.41
CA LEU A 297 12.79 0.26 -28.43
C LEU A 297 11.83 -0.16 -27.30
N ALA A 298 10.77 -0.87 -27.65
CA ALA A 298 9.82 -1.39 -26.66
C ALA A 298 10.46 -2.50 -25.81
N ALA A 299 11.19 -3.45 -26.41
CA ALA A 299 11.89 -4.49 -25.66
C ALA A 299 12.91 -3.91 -24.68
N ASP A 300 13.71 -2.91 -25.12
CA ASP A 300 14.65 -2.20 -24.24
C ASP A 300 13.93 -1.51 -23.07
N ALA A 301 12.77 -0.88 -23.32
CA ALA A 301 11.98 -0.25 -22.29
C ALA A 301 11.47 -1.25 -21.24
N PHE A 302 11.03 -2.43 -21.69
CA PHE A 302 10.57 -3.51 -20.79
C PHE A 302 11.74 -4.10 -20.00
N ALA A 303 12.89 -4.29 -20.62
CA ALA A 303 14.11 -4.73 -19.93
C ALA A 303 14.57 -3.71 -18.87
N ALA A 304 14.56 -2.41 -19.19
CA ALA A 304 14.91 -1.34 -18.26
C ALA A 304 13.93 -1.24 -17.08
N ALA A 305 12.67 -1.65 -17.26
CA ALA A 305 11.67 -1.73 -16.22
C ALA A 305 11.71 -3.07 -15.44
N ASN A 306 12.72 -3.92 -15.65
CA ASN A 306 12.84 -5.26 -15.05
C ASN A 306 11.60 -6.16 -15.29
N THR A 307 10.95 -6.00 -16.42
CA THR A 307 9.79 -6.80 -16.80
C THR A 307 10.17 -7.87 -17.81
N THR A 308 9.51 -9.03 -17.71
CA THR A 308 9.85 -10.19 -18.55
C THR A 308 8.94 -10.25 -19.78
N LEU A 309 9.53 -10.41 -20.95
CA LEU A 309 8.79 -10.80 -22.16
C LEU A 309 8.43 -12.28 -22.09
N ALA A 310 7.18 -12.61 -22.45
CA ALA A 310 6.69 -13.98 -22.42
C ALA A 310 7.44 -14.86 -23.41
N HIS A 311 7.83 -16.04 -22.98
CA HIS A 311 8.27 -17.09 -23.90
C HIS A 311 7.02 -17.80 -24.45
N TRP A 312 6.90 -17.84 -25.77
CA TRP A 312 5.72 -18.43 -26.39
C TRP A 312 5.89 -19.93 -26.61
N PRO A 313 4.89 -20.75 -26.30
CA PRO A 313 4.90 -22.16 -26.65
C PRO A 313 4.78 -22.35 -28.16
N ASP A 314 5.26 -23.48 -28.68
CA ASP A 314 5.21 -23.82 -30.11
C ASP A 314 3.81 -23.70 -30.70
N ALA A 315 2.79 -24.03 -29.94
CA ALA A 315 1.39 -23.90 -30.36
C ALA A 315 0.98 -22.45 -30.64
N ALA A 316 1.46 -21.48 -29.82
CA ALA A 316 1.22 -20.07 -30.05
C ALA A 316 1.99 -19.55 -31.25
N LEU A 317 3.25 -19.99 -31.43
CA LEU A 317 4.06 -19.66 -32.60
C LEU A 317 3.39 -20.17 -33.89
N ALA A 318 2.92 -21.42 -33.90
CA ALA A 318 2.21 -22.01 -35.03
C ALA A 318 0.89 -21.30 -35.36
N ALA A 319 0.12 -20.91 -34.33
CA ALA A 319 -1.13 -20.16 -34.51
C ALA A 319 -0.88 -18.80 -35.16
N VAL A 320 0.14 -18.07 -34.69
CA VAL A 320 0.52 -16.77 -35.27
C VAL A 320 1.06 -16.94 -36.69
N ALA A 321 1.93 -17.92 -36.96
CA ALA A 321 2.46 -18.19 -38.30
C ALA A 321 1.34 -18.57 -39.30
N SER A 322 0.32 -19.29 -38.87
CA SER A 322 -0.84 -19.62 -39.67
C SER A 322 -1.71 -18.40 -40.00
N ALA A 323 -1.96 -17.54 -39.01
CA ALA A 323 -2.80 -16.35 -39.18
C ALA A 323 -2.07 -15.22 -39.93
N LEU A 324 -0.75 -15.10 -39.72
CA LEU A 324 0.11 -14.00 -40.21
C LEU A 324 1.42 -14.54 -40.78
N PRO A 325 1.41 -15.16 -41.97
CA PRO A 325 2.60 -15.84 -42.52
C PRO A 325 3.79 -14.92 -42.84
N ARG A 326 3.54 -13.59 -42.89
CA ARG A 326 4.60 -12.58 -43.16
C ARG A 326 5.16 -11.94 -41.87
N ALA A 327 4.52 -12.16 -40.73
CA ALA A 327 5.01 -11.64 -39.48
C ALA A 327 6.31 -12.34 -39.07
N ALA A 328 7.24 -11.60 -38.49
CA ALA A 328 8.40 -12.20 -37.84
C ALA A 328 7.98 -12.86 -36.54
N GLY A 329 8.15 -14.19 -36.45
CA GLY A 329 7.74 -14.98 -35.29
C GLY A 329 8.53 -14.66 -34.04
N GLY A 330 7.85 -14.80 -32.89
CA GLY A 330 8.42 -14.59 -31.56
C GLY A 330 7.87 -13.37 -30.84
N ASN A 331 8.48 -13.05 -29.71
CA ASN A 331 8.12 -11.91 -28.87
C ASN A 331 9.35 -10.99 -28.73
N PRO A 332 9.32 -9.76 -29.24
CA PRO A 332 8.19 -9.02 -29.85
C PRO A 332 7.70 -9.59 -31.20
N LEU A 333 6.37 -9.56 -31.44
CA LEU A 333 5.79 -9.88 -32.73
C LEU A 333 5.85 -8.67 -33.66
N VAL A 334 6.56 -8.79 -34.75
CA VAL A 334 6.68 -7.74 -35.78
C VAL A 334 5.82 -8.11 -37.00
N LEU A 335 4.77 -7.33 -37.24
CA LEU A 335 3.80 -7.57 -38.31
C LEU A 335 4.33 -7.17 -39.70
N GLY A 336 5.34 -6.30 -39.77
CA GLY A 336 5.93 -5.76 -41.02
C GLY A 336 5.42 -4.35 -41.32
N ASN A 337 6.19 -3.60 -42.12
CA ASN A 337 5.91 -2.20 -42.46
C ASN A 337 4.68 -2.04 -43.38
N ASP A 338 4.26 -3.14 -44.03
CA ASP A 338 3.06 -3.25 -44.85
C ASP A 338 1.81 -3.74 -44.04
N ALA A 339 1.95 -3.80 -42.72
CA ALA A 339 0.85 -4.22 -41.85
C ALA A 339 -0.36 -3.30 -42.00
N LYS A 340 -1.54 -3.90 -42.01
CA LYS A 340 -2.82 -3.23 -41.97
C LYS A 340 -3.42 -3.32 -40.55
N PRO A 341 -4.39 -2.46 -40.19
CA PRO A 341 -5.04 -2.51 -38.88
C PRO A 341 -5.56 -3.91 -38.49
N GLU A 342 -6.13 -4.64 -39.44
CA GLU A 342 -6.67 -5.99 -39.21
C GLU A 342 -5.61 -7.00 -38.76
N HIS A 343 -4.35 -6.82 -39.16
CA HIS A 343 -3.25 -7.72 -38.74
C HIS A 343 -3.00 -7.66 -37.23
N PHE A 344 -3.19 -6.50 -36.60
CA PHE A 344 -3.15 -6.39 -35.13
C PHE A 344 -4.26 -7.22 -34.46
N GLY A 345 -5.48 -7.18 -35.03
CA GLY A 345 -6.61 -7.99 -34.58
C GLY A 345 -6.33 -9.48 -34.70
N LEU A 346 -5.84 -9.92 -35.86
CA LEU A 346 -5.48 -11.33 -36.12
C LEU A 346 -4.38 -11.83 -35.17
N ALA A 347 -3.38 -10.98 -34.86
CA ALA A 347 -2.35 -11.31 -33.88
C ALA A 347 -2.93 -11.57 -32.49
N LEU A 348 -3.79 -10.67 -32.03
CA LEU A 348 -4.46 -10.82 -30.72
C LEU A 348 -5.37 -12.05 -30.66
N GLU A 349 -6.10 -12.34 -31.74
CA GLU A 349 -6.94 -13.55 -31.84
C GLU A 349 -6.12 -14.83 -31.79
N ALA A 350 -5.02 -14.89 -32.52
CA ALA A 350 -4.12 -16.05 -32.55
C ALA A 350 -3.48 -16.31 -31.17
N LEU A 351 -3.17 -15.24 -30.42
CA LEU A 351 -2.55 -15.33 -29.10
C LEU A 351 -3.54 -15.59 -27.94
N ALA A 352 -4.81 -15.21 -28.11
CA ALA A 352 -5.81 -15.25 -27.04
C ALA A 352 -6.00 -16.64 -26.38
N PRO A 353 -6.00 -17.80 -27.09
CA PRO A 353 -6.13 -19.12 -26.47
C PRO A 353 -4.94 -19.53 -25.58
N HIS A 354 -3.77 -18.93 -25.79
CA HIS A 354 -2.51 -19.31 -25.16
C HIS A 354 -2.23 -18.47 -23.93
N ARG A 355 -2.53 -18.99 -22.74
CA ARG A 355 -2.39 -18.25 -21.47
C ARG A 355 -0.94 -17.86 -21.14
N GLU A 356 0.01 -18.61 -21.60
CA GLU A 356 1.45 -18.44 -21.40
C GLU A 356 2.00 -17.19 -22.12
N THR A 357 1.28 -16.66 -23.10
CA THR A 357 1.69 -15.45 -23.82
C THR A 357 1.60 -14.15 -23.01
N GLY A 358 1.04 -14.21 -21.80
CA GLY A 358 1.04 -13.08 -20.89
C GLY A 358 0.05 -11.96 -21.26
N THR A 359 0.34 -10.74 -20.79
CA THR A 359 -0.45 -9.53 -21.09
C THR A 359 -0.05 -8.97 -22.45
N ALA A 360 -1.03 -8.60 -23.28
CA ALA A 360 -0.78 -8.07 -24.63
C ALA A 360 -0.56 -6.56 -24.62
N PHE A 361 0.48 -6.11 -25.31
CA PHE A 361 0.83 -4.72 -25.51
C PHE A 361 0.92 -4.42 -27.00
N VAL A 362 0.18 -3.42 -27.46
CA VAL A 362 0.28 -2.94 -28.83
C VAL A 362 1.07 -1.64 -28.81
N VAL A 363 2.27 -1.65 -29.39
CA VAL A 363 3.15 -0.50 -29.52
C VAL A 363 3.25 -0.13 -30.98
N HIS A 364 2.69 1.02 -31.36
CA HIS A 364 2.53 1.38 -32.76
C HIS A 364 2.83 2.87 -33.02
N ALA A 365 3.47 3.12 -34.14
CA ALA A 365 3.59 4.44 -34.77
C ALA A 365 2.78 4.44 -36.06
N SER A 366 2.07 5.53 -36.34
CA SER A 366 1.23 5.63 -37.55
C SER A 366 2.04 5.39 -38.82
N THR A 367 1.52 4.53 -39.70
CA THR A 367 2.06 4.30 -41.04
C THR A 367 1.00 4.58 -42.10
N LEU A 368 1.39 4.68 -43.37
CA LEU A 368 0.44 4.90 -44.46
C LEU A 368 -0.62 3.78 -44.54
N GLY A 369 -0.24 2.54 -44.22
CA GLY A 369 -1.10 1.36 -44.30
C GLY A 369 -1.90 1.09 -43.02
N ALA A 370 -1.46 1.65 -41.89
CA ALA A 370 -2.08 1.45 -40.58
C ALA A 370 -2.10 2.78 -39.78
N PRO A 371 -3.07 3.65 -40.05
CA PRO A 371 -3.29 4.83 -39.23
C PRO A 371 -3.66 4.45 -37.79
N VAL A 372 -3.18 5.22 -36.81
CA VAL A 372 -3.38 4.93 -35.39
C VAL A 372 -4.85 4.81 -35.02
N ALA A 373 -5.73 5.69 -35.53
CA ALA A 373 -7.16 5.66 -35.24
C ALA A 373 -7.83 4.35 -35.72
N GLU A 374 -7.43 3.81 -36.87
CA GLU A 374 -7.96 2.54 -37.38
C GLU A 374 -7.43 1.35 -36.58
N VAL A 375 -6.14 1.38 -36.19
CA VAL A 375 -5.59 0.36 -35.28
C VAL A 375 -6.35 0.39 -33.94
N ALA A 376 -6.56 1.57 -33.37
CA ALA A 376 -7.32 1.74 -32.13
C ALA A 376 -8.75 1.15 -32.25
N ARG A 377 -9.45 1.39 -33.37
CA ARG A 377 -10.77 0.81 -33.63
C ARG A 377 -10.72 -0.73 -33.63
N VAL A 378 -9.75 -1.32 -34.30
CA VAL A 378 -9.57 -2.78 -34.32
C VAL A 378 -9.28 -3.32 -32.91
N LEU A 379 -8.45 -2.65 -32.12
CA LEU A 379 -8.20 -3.04 -30.73
C LEU A 379 -9.47 -3.01 -29.88
N ILE A 380 -10.33 -2.01 -30.04
CA ILE A 380 -11.62 -1.91 -29.37
C ILE A 380 -12.54 -3.06 -29.76
N GLU A 381 -12.66 -3.36 -31.05
CA GLU A 381 -13.46 -4.46 -31.56
C GLU A 381 -12.99 -5.83 -31.03
N ARG A 382 -11.69 -6.00 -30.87
CA ARG A 382 -11.03 -7.24 -30.44
C ARG A 382 -10.77 -7.32 -28.93
N GLN A 383 -11.05 -6.29 -28.17
CA GLN A 383 -10.83 -6.23 -26.74
C GLN A 383 -11.44 -7.42 -25.97
N ARG A 384 -12.59 -7.94 -26.39
CA ARG A 384 -13.23 -9.13 -25.81
C ARG A 384 -12.36 -10.39 -25.86
N PHE A 385 -11.37 -10.46 -26.74
CA PHE A 385 -10.42 -11.57 -26.82
C PHE A 385 -9.18 -11.38 -25.93
N ALA A 386 -8.96 -10.18 -25.41
CA ALA A 386 -7.86 -9.88 -24.51
C ALA A 386 -8.26 -10.07 -23.04
N TYR A 387 -8.57 -11.28 -22.62
CA TYR A 387 -9.02 -11.62 -21.26
C TYR A 387 -8.07 -11.17 -20.14
N ARG A 388 -6.80 -10.89 -20.46
CA ARG A 388 -5.72 -10.61 -19.49
C ARG A 388 -5.36 -9.14 -19.37
N GLY A 389 -6.20 -8.29 -19.92
CA GLY A 389 -5.89 -6.87 -20.07
C GLY A 389 -5.07 -6.61 -21.34
N MET A 390 -5.25 -5.44 -21.90
CA MET A 390 -4.49 -4.94 -23.03
C MET A 390 -4.12 -3.49 -22.76
N LEU A 391 -2.89 -3.14 -23.02
CA LEU A 391 -2.41 -1.77 -22.94
C LEU A 391 -1.84 -1.36 -24.30
N ALA A 392 -1.99 -0.10 -24.66
CA ALA A 392 -1.54 0.44 -25.92
C ALA A 392 -0.54 1.59 -25.73
N CYS A 393 0.38 1.71 -26.66
CA CYS A 393 1.26 2.85 -26.79
C CYS A 393 1.24 3.32 -28.25
N PHE A 394 0.73 4.53 -28.49
CA PHE A 394 0.70 5.12 -29.81
C PHE A 394 1.61 6.34 -29.87
N PHE A 395 2.67 6.22 -30.67
CA PHE A 395 3.60 7.32 -30.92
C PHE A 395 2.91 8.43 -31.70
N GLY A 396 3.16 9.67 -31.30
CA GLY A 396 2.51 10.84 -31.91
C GLY A 396 1.13 11.15 -31.31
N GLY A 397 0.67 10.28 -30.39
CA GLY A 397 -0.61 10.46 -29.71
C GLY A 397 -1.82 10.04 -30.56
N VAL A 398 -2.99 10.29 -30.02
CA VAL A 398 -4.30 10.13 -30.65
C VAL A 398 -5.15 11.38 -30.37
N ASP A 399 -6.19 11.58 -31.15
CA ASP A 399 -7.21 12.58 -30.82
C ASP A 399 -7.99 12.20 -29.56
N ASP A 400 -8.71 13.16 -28.99
CA ASP A 400 -9.43 12.98 -27.73
C ASP A 400 -10.56 11.93 -27.85
N GLU A 401 -11.23 11.87 -29.01
CA GLU A 401 -12.31 10.92 -29.28
C GLU A 401 -11.77 9.48 -29.26
N THR A 402 -10.68 9.22 -29.96
CA THR A 402 -10.00 7.90 -29.98
C THR A 402 -9.50 7.51 -28.57
N ARG A 403 -8.96 8.49 -27.83
CA ARG A 403 -8.51 8.25 -26.44
C ARG A 403 -9.67 7.86 -25.53
N ASP A 404 -10.76 8.60 -25.59
CA ASP A 404 -11.94 8.33 -24.75
C ASP A 404 -12.61 7.01 -25.12
N ALA A 405 -12.62 6.64 -26.42
CA ALA A 405 -13.10 5.33 -26.89
C ALA A 405 -12.25 4.17 -26.35
N LEU A 406 -10.91 4.28 -26.40
CA LEU A 406 -10.01 3.26 -25.83
C LEU A 406 -10.25 3.09 -24.32
N ARG A 407 -10.35 4.19 -23.58
CA ARG A 407 -10.65 4.16 -22.14
C ARG A 407 -11.98 3.51 -21.81
N ALA A 408 -13.04 3.90 -22.55
CA ALA A 408 -14.38 3.34 -22.36
C ALA A 408 -14.40 1.81 -22.53
N HIS A 409 -13.48 1.27 -23.34
CA HIS A 409 -13.32 -0.16 -23.58
C HIS A 409 -12.23 -0.82 -22.71
N GLY A 410 -11.68 -0.11 -21.73
CA GLY A 410 -10.73 -0.66 -20.77
C GLY A 410 -9.31 -0.86 -21.32
N ILE A 411 -8.91 -0.07 -22.33
CA ILE A 411 -7.56 -0.07 -22.90
C ILE A 411 -6.83 1.18 -22.42
N ALA A 412 -5.82 0.99 -21.56
CA ALA A 412 -4.95 2.07 -21.12
C ALA A 412 -4.02 2.51 -22.24
N LEU A 413 -3.85 3.83 -22.39
CA LEU A 413 -3.05 4.42 -23.45
C LEU A 413 -1.86 5.18 -22.86
N HIS A 414 -0.64 4.83 -23.32
CA HIS A 414 0.58 5.51 -22.95
C HIS A 414 1.25 6.18 -24.16
N SER A 415 1.98 7.26 -23.91
CA SER A 415 2.61 8.04 -24.97
C SER A 415 3.95 7.48 -25.45
N THR A 416 4.62 6.64 -24.64
CA THR A 416 5.91 6.02 -24.94
C THR A 416 5.99 4.60 -24.38
N PRO A 417 6.80 3.71 -25.02
CA PRO A 417 7.03 2.37 -24.49
C PRO A 417 7.61 2.35 -23.07
N HIS A 418 8.42 3.35 -22.73
CA HIS A 418 9.04 3.44 -21.42
C HIS A 418 8.00 3.69 -20.32
N ARG A 419 7.04 4.61 -20.54
CA ARG A 419 5.91 4.83 -19.61
C ARG A 419 5.02 3.59 -19.50
N LEU A 420 4.72 2.96 -20.64
CA LEU A 420 3.96 1.72 -20.71
C LEU A 420 4.61 0.59 -19.87
N ALA A 421 5.92 0.36 -20.09
CA ALA A 421 6.65 -0.69 -19.39
C ALA A 421 6.73 -0.44 -17.87
N ARG A 422 6.94 0.80 -17.46
CA ARG A 422 6.95 1.19 -16.03
C ARG A 422 5.59 1.00 -15.36
N ALA A 423 4.50 1.41 -16.03
CA ALA A 423 3.16 1.17 -15.52
C ALA A 423 2.87 -0.33 -15.37
N PHE A 424 3.26 -1.14 -16.35
CA PHE A 424 3.13 -2.59 -16.23
C PHE A 424 3.95 -3.18 -15.08
N ALA A 425 5.20 -2.72 -14.90
CA ALA A 425 6.06 -3.16 -13.79
C ALA A 425 5.36 -2.95 -12.42
N ARG A 426 4.69 -1.81 -12.22
CA ARG A 426 3.94 -1.53 -10.99
C ARG A 426 2.76 -2.48 -10.77
N LEU A 427 2.05 -2.83 -11.84
CA LEU A 427 0.96 -3.83 -11.75
C LEU A 427 1.51 -5.21 -11.38
N VAL A 428 2.69 -5.57 -11.90
CA VAL A 428 3.40 -6.81 -11.53
C VAL A 428 3.83 -6.77 -10.06
N ASP A 429 4.44 -5.65 -9.63
CA ASP A 429 4.85 -5.45 -8.24
C ASP A 429 3.65 -5.56 -7.27
N TYR A 430 2.53 -4.95 -7.61
CA TYR A 430 1.30 -5.09 -6.83
C TYR A 430 0.85 -6.56 -6.71
N ARG A 431 0.86 -7.28 -7.81
CA ARG A 431 0.46 -8.68 -7.82
C ARG A 431 1.37 -9.54 -6.94
N LEU A 432 2.69 -9.38 -7.09
CA LEU A 432 3.68 -10.09 -6.27
C LEU A 432 3.56 -9.71 -4.78
N GLY A 433 3.43 -8.43 -4.48
CA GLY A 433 3.21 -7.95 -3.12
C GLY A 433 1.94 -8.51 -2.49
N ARG A 434 0.85 -8.61 -3.26
CA ARG A 434 -0.40 -9.23 -2.82
C ARG A 434 -0.25 -10.73 -2.59
N GLU A 435 0.45 -11.44 -3.46
CA GLU A 435 0.76 -12.87 -3.28
C GLU A 435 1.56 -13.09 -2.01
N LEU A 436 2.58 -12.27 -1.73
CA LEU A 436 3.35 -12.31 -0.47
C LEU A 436 2.48 -12.05 0.77
N LEU A 437 1.55 -11.09 0.71
CA LEU A 437 0.62 -10.82 1.80
C LEU A 437 -0.36 -11.98 2.07
N MET A 438 -0.63 -12.81 1.08
CA MET A 438 -1.54 -13.95 1.14
C MET A 438 -0.83 -15.28 1.36
N GLN A 439 0.51 -15.28 1.31
CA GLN A 439 1.30 -16.50 1.44
C GLN A 439 1.23 -17.02 2.87
N THR A 440 0.83 -18.30 3.04
CA THR A 440 0.84 -18.96 4.34
C THR A 440 2.28 -19.34 4.69
N PRO A 441 2.88 -18.75 5.75
CA PRO A 441 4.23 -19.14 6.16
C PRO A 441 4.23 -20.59 6.64
N GLN A 442 5.33 -21.29 6.40
CA GLN A 442 5.56 -22.58 7.07
C GLN A 442 5.70 -22.32 8.57
N GLY A 443 4.96 -23.06 9.39
CA GLY A 443 5.03 -22.93 10.84
C GLY A 443 6.45 -23.13 11.35
N LEU A 444 6.82 -22.42 12.41
CA LEU A 444 8.08 -22.66 13.11
C LEU A 444 8.11 -24.14 13.55
N PRO A 445 9.26 -24.83 13.44
CA PRO A 445 9.38 -26.19 13.93
C PRO A 445 8.89 -26.25 15.37
N ALA A 446 7.93 -27.12 15.66
CA ALA A 446 7.31 -27.29 16.99
C ALA A 446 8.30 -27.73 18.10
N GLN A 447 9.59 -27.81 17.81
CA GLN A 447 10.61 -28.49 18.60
C GLN A 447 11.46 -27.56 19.51
N VAL A 448 11.26 -26.23 19.48
CA VAL A 448 11.97 -25.35 20.40
C VAL A 448 10.97 -24.83 21.45
N PRO A 449 11.00 -25.35 22.69
CA PRO A 449 10.27 -24.74 23.79
C PRO A 449 10.88 -23.35 24.01
N VAL A 450 10.19 -22.31 23.60
CA VAL A 450 10.65 -20.96 23.81
C VAL A 450 10.49 -20.63 25.29
N ALA A 451 11.61 -20.43 25.98
CA ALA A 451 11.61 -20.06 27.40
C ALA A 451 11.27 -18.55 27.56
N ILE A 452 10.13 -18.12 27.01
CA ILE A 452 9.72 -16.70 26.98
C ILE A 452 9.67 -16.10 28.39
N GLU A 453 9.02 -16.81 29.32
CA GLU A 453 8.89 -16.33 30.71
C GLU A 453 10.25 -16.16 31.39
N ALA A 454 11.17 -17.09 31.16
CA ALA A 454 12.54 -17.01 31.70
C ALA A 454 13.30 -15.82 31.09
N ALA A 455 13.19 -15.60 29.79
CA ALA A 455 13.83 -14.48 29.10
C ALA A 455 13.28 -13.13 29.57
N GLN A 456 11.96 -13.01 29.73
CA GLN A 456 11.31 -11.82 30.29
C GLN A 456 11.72 -11.55 31.73
N ALA A 457 11.77 -12.59 32.57
CA ALA A 457 12.22 -12.50 33.95
C ALA A 457 13.68 -12.04 34.04
N SER A 458 14.56 -12.62 33.20
CA SER A 458 15.97 -12.24 33.11
C SER A 458 16.14 -10.77 32.70
N ALA A 459 15.45 -10.31 31.65
CA ALA A 459 15.53 -8.93 31.22
C ALA A 459 15.01 -7.94 32.29
N LYS A 460 13.92 -8.27 32.98
CA LYS A 460 13.39 -7.46 34.10
C LYS A 460 14.33 -7.42 35.27
N ALA A 461 14.94 -8.57 35.65
CA ALA A 461 15.91 -8.65 36.74
C ALA A 461 17.15 -7.83 36.44
N ALA A 462 17.69 -7.87 35.22
CA ALA A 462 18.82 -7.04 34.80
C ALA A 462 18.50 -5.55 34.89
N LEU A 463 17.34 -5.11 34.41
CA LEU A 463 16.92 -3.70 34.55
C LEU A 463 16.75 -3.28 36.03
N THR A 464 16.21 -4.14 36.87
CA THR A 464 16.06 -3.89 38.28
C THR A 464 17.43 -3.74 38.97
N ALA A 465 18.43 -4.49 38.50
CA ALA A 465 19.82 -4.39 38.95
C ALA A 465 20.56 -3.18 38.34
N GLY A 466 19.91 -2.35 37.53
CA GLY A 466 20.49 -1.18 36.86
C GLY A 466 21.29 -1.51 35.60
N GLN A 467 21.25 -2.72 35.12
CA GLN A 467 21.90 -3.10 33.86
C GLN A 467 21.04 -2.67 32.66
N THR A 468 21.57 -1.77 31.83
CA THR A 468 20.91 -1.31 30.60
C THR A 468 21.49 -1.95 29.34
N MET A 469 22.54 -2.79 29.50
CA MET A 469 23.17 -3.53 28.42
C MET A 469 23.47 -4.94 28.88
N LEU A 470 23.07 -5.93 28.09
CA LEU A 470 23.49 -7.33 28.24
C LEU A 470 24.49 -7.67 27.15
N GLU A 471 25.62 -8.28 27.54
CA GLU A 471 26.67 -8.74 26.65
C GLU A 471 27.16 -10.13 27.09
N GLY A 472 27.99 -10.77 26.28
CA GLY A 472 28.63 -12.05 26.62
C GLY A 472 27.62 -13.16 27.00
N ALA A 473 27.84 -13.79 28.16
CA ALA A 473 27.03 -14.92 28.63
C ALA A 473 25.56 -14.57 28.92
N ASP A 474 25.29 -13.35 29.41
CA ASP A 474 23.92 -12.93 29.74
C ASP A 474 23.08 -12.72 28.48
N ALA A 475 23.65 -12.07 27.46
CA ALA A 475 22.99 -11.93 26.16
C ALA A 475 22.82 -13.28 25.46
N ALA A 476 23.84 -14.15 25.54
CA ALA A 476 23.78 -15.51 24.98
C ALA A 476 22.69 -16.34 25.65
N SER A 477 22.59 -16.31 26.98
CA SER A 477 21.56 -17.02 27.74
C SER A 477 20.15 -16.61 27.34
N LEU A 478 19.89 -15.30 27.23
CA LEU A 478 18.58 -14.78 26.82
C LEU A 478 18.23 -15.22 25.40
N LEU A 479 19.15 -15.08 24.44
CA LEU A 479 18.89 -15.36 23.02
C LEU A 479 18.83 -16.85 22.71
N SER A 480 19.60 -17.70 23.42
CA SER A 480 19.54 -19.14 23.24
C SER A 480 18.18 -19.74 23.61
N GLY A 481 17.45 -19.08 24.52
CA GLY A 481 16.05 -19.43 24.84
C GLY A 481 15.09 -19.36 23.65
N PHE A 482 15.48 -18.68 22.58
CA PHE A 482 14.73 -18.60 21.31
C PHE A 482 15.31 -19.52 20.21
N GLY A 483 16.18 -20.46 20.57
CA GLY A 483 16.78 -21.40 19.62
C GLY A 483 17.97 -20.84 18.82
N LEU A 484 18.46 -19.66 19.18
CA LEU A 484 19.62 -19.05 18.55
C LEU A 484 20.92 -19.69 19.04
N VAL A 485 21.80 -20.04 18.13
CA VAL A 485 23.17 -20.48 18.46
C VAL A 485 24.02 -19.25 18.67
N VAL A 486 24.49 -19.04 19.90
CA VAL A 486 25.22 -17.81 20.30
C VAL A 486 26.63 -18.17 20.74
N SER A 487 27.62 -17.37 20.34
CA SER A 487 28.98 -17.39 20.87
C SER A 487 29.20 -16.16 21.72
N SER A 488 29.73 -16.34 22.94
CA SER A 488 30.01 -15.22 23.86
C SER A 488 31.28 -14.45 23.51
N ASP A 489 32.19 -15.05 22.74
CA ASP A 489 33.49 -14.45 22.45
C ASP A 489 33.49 -13.72 21.10
N ALA A 490 33.56 -12.39 21.15
CA ALA A 490 33.72 -11.55 19.96
C ALA A 490 35.08 -11.76 19.26
N ASP A 491 36.09 -12.19 20.01
CA ASP A 491 37.50 -12.31 19.57
C ASP A 491 37.90 -13.74 19.15
N SER A 492 37.01 -14.72 19.21
CA SER A 492 37.31 -16.09 18.76
C SER A 492 37.38 -16.14 17.23
N ALA A 493 38.48 -15.65 16.68
CA ALA A 493 38.97 -16.02 15.35
C ALA A 493 39.43 -17.48 15.31
N ALA A 494 39.41 -18.19 16.44
CA ALA A 494 39.69 -19.61 16.51
C ALA A 494 38.46 -20.40 16.12
N PRO A 495 38.58 -21.41 15.24
CA PRO A 495 37.50 -22.33 14.96
C PRO A 495 37.09 -23.02 16.25
N ALA A 496 35.82 -22.92 16.65
CA ALA A 496 35.27 -23.72 17.72
C ALA A 496 35.51 -25.20 17.36
N GLU A 497 36.04 -26.00 18.30
CA GLU A 497 36.28 -27.43 18.09
C GLU A 497 35.05 -28.09 17.45
N GLY A 498 35.20 -28.55 16.21
CA GLY A 498 34.17 -29.25 15.44
C GLY A 498 33.66 -28.55 14.18
N LEU A 499 34.11 -27.32 13.83
CA LEU A 499 33.87 -26.69 12.53
C LEU A 499 35.20 -26.55 11.80
N HIS A 500 35.35 -27.19 10.66
CA HIS A 500 36.51 -27.00 9.80
C HIS A 500 36.47 -25.57 9.19
N ASP A 501 37.64 -24.93 9.09
CA ASP A 501 37.82 -23.54 8.52
C ASP A 501 37.24 -23.35 7.11
N ASP A 502 37.03 -24.43 6.36
CA ASP A 502 36.48 -24.45 5.03
C ASP A 502 34.95 -24.19 4.97
N GLU A 503 34.25 -24.04 6.10
CA GLU A 503 32.80 -23.89 6.15
C GLU A 503 32.30 -22.42 6.34
N HIS A 504 33.18 -21.49 6.77
CA HIS A 504 32.78 -20.08 6.91
C HIS A 504 32.63 -19.44 5.53
N ILE A 505 31.48 -18.78 5.31
CA ILE A 505 31.16 -18.16 4.01
C ILE A 505 31.15 -16.64 4.12
N VAL A 506 30.39 -16.10 5.10
CA VAL A 506 30.22 -14.65 5.21
C VAL A 506 29.70 -14.24 6.61
N ASP A 507 30.11 -13.07 7.07
CA ASP A 507 29.56 -12.40 8.24
C ASP A 507 28.56 -11.31 7.80
N VAL A 508 27.40 -11.26 8.48
CA VAL A 508 26.35 -10.27 8.24
C VAL A 508 26.02 -9.59 9.56
N THR A 509 25.92 -8.27 9.57
CA THR A 509 25.51 -7.52 10.76
C THR A 509 23.99 -7.40 10.81
N VAL A 510 23.42 -7.71 11.98
CA VAL A 510 22.00 -7.49 12.29
C VAL A 510 21.90 -6.51 13.44
N THR A 511 21.21 -5.40 13.20
CA THR A 511 20.97 -4.38 14.21
C THR A 511 19.47 -4.18 14.39
N LEU A 512 19.02 -4.06 15.64
CA LEU A 512 17.69 -3.58 16.00
C LEU A 512 17.84 -2.17 16.54
N ARG A 513 17.07 -1.25 16.01
CA ARG A 513 16.96 0.12 16.56
C ARG A 513 15.50 0.50 16.73
N ASP A 514 15.22 1.39 17.66
CA ASP A 514 13.91 1.98 17.85
C ASP A 514 13.79 3.24 17.00
N ASP A 515 12.91 3.18 15.99
CA ASP A 515 12.66 4.30 15.08
C ASP A 515 11.51 5.16 15.61
N ALA A 516 11.60 6.48 15.43
CA ALA A 516 10.62 7.42 15.96
C ALA A 516 9.20 7.23 15.38
N ASP A 517 9.11 6.84 14.10
CA ASP A 517 7.84 6.66 13.40
C ASP A 517 7.33 5.22 13.52
N PHE A 518 8.20 4.22 13.29
CA PHE A 518 7.82 2.82 13.15
C PHE A 518 8.15 1.93 14.37
N GLY A 519 8.80 2.48 15.39
CA GLY A 519 9.26 1.72 16.54
C GLY A 519 10.39 0.76 16.19
N PRO A 520 10.46 -0.45 16.78
CA PRO A 520 11.55 -1.39 16.56
C PRO A 520 11.68 -1.83 15.10
N VAL A 521 12.87 -1.68 14.53
CA VAL A 521 13.20 -2.02 13.14
C VAL A 521 14.49 -2.79 13.07
N PHE A 522 14.51 -3.89 12.33
CA PHE A 522 15.72 -4.62 11.98
C PHE A 522 16.42 -3.99 10.78
N GLU A 523 17.73 -3.84 10.89
CA GLU A 523 18.63 -3.53 9.80
C GLU A 523 19.55 -4.72 9.56
N PHE A 524 19.47 -5.30 8.36
CA PHE A 524 20.30 -6.39 7.88
C PHE A 524 21.36 -5.81 6.95
N THR A 525 22.62 -5.84 7.37
CA THR A 525 23.71 -5.24 6.62
C THR A 525 24.66 -6.33 6.12
N ALA A 526 24.66 -6.54 4.80
CA ALA A 526 25.60 -7.42 4.14
C ALA A 526 26.92 -6.70 3.83
N PRO A 527 28.06 -7.41 3.92
CA PRO A 527 29.34 -6.85 3.52
C PRO A 527 29.34 -6.50 2.03
N PRO A 528 30.14 -5.52 1.62
CA PRO A 528 30.24 -5.10 0.22
C PRO A 528 30.69 -6.24 -0.69
N ALA A 529 30.37 -6.12 -1.97
CA ALA A 529 30.75 -7.10 -2.98
C ALA A 529 32.26 -7.08 -3.25
N ASP A 530 32.84 -5.89 -3.18
CA ASP A 530 34.24 -5.57 -3.38
C ASP A 530 34.65 -4.43 -2.43
N GLU A 531 35.94 -4.17 -2.31
CA GLU A 531 36.49 -3.12 -1.42
C GLU A 531 36.08 -1.68 -1.81
N ALA A 532 35.60 -1.49 -3.04
CA ALA A 532 35.18 -0.18 -3.54
C ALA A 532 33.70 0.12 -3.29
N SER A 533 32.91 -0.89 -2.93
CA SER A 533 31.47 -0.78 -2.70
C SER A 533 31.15 -0.49 -1.21
N ALA A 534 30.07 0.24 -0.97
CA ALA A 534 29.57 0.43 0.40
C ALA A 534 28.80 -0.81 0.88
N PRO A 535 28.74 -1.04 2.21
CA PRO A 535 27.85 -2.05 2.79
C PRO A 535 26.40 -1.81 2.35
N PHE A 536 25.64 -2.88 2.12
CA PHE A 536 24.28 -2.80 1.68
C PHE A 536 23.33 -3.17 2.83
N SER A 537 22.46 -2.24 3.20
CA SER A 537 21.48 -2.44 4.28
C SER A 537 20.06 -2.63 3.74
N VAL A 538 19.36 -3.60 4.31
CA VAL A 538 17.92 -3.84 4.09
C VAL A 538 17.21 -3.78 5.43
N TYR A 539 16.04 -3.14 5.44
CA TYR A 539 15.24 -2.97 6.65
C TYR A 539 14.06 -3.94 6.68
N GLY A 540 13.70 -4.39 7.90
CA GLY A 540 12.55 -5.24 8.17
C GLY A 540 11.81 -4.84 9.44
N LEU A 541 10.48 -4.81 9.39
CA LEU A 541 9.63 -4.51 10.54
C LEU A 541 9.16 -5.82 11.20
N PRO A 542 9.43 -6.03 12.51
CA PRO A 542 8.90 -7.19 13.22
C PRO A 542 7.36 -7.10 13.36
N PRO A 543 6.66 -8.25 13.49
CA PRO A 543 7.20 -9.61 13.51
C PRO A 543 7.61 -10.11 12.12
N LEU A 544 8.73 -10.83 12.05
CA LEU A 544 9.18 -11.50 10.84
C LEU A 544 8.82 -13.01 10.90
N ASN A 545 8.38 -13.53 9.77
CA ASN A 545 8.25 -14.96 9.52
C ASN A 545 9.27 -15.39 8.45
N PRO A 546 9.44 -16.68 8.14
CA PRO A 546 10.41 -17.14 7.16
C PRO A 546 10.24 -16.50 5.77
N VAL A 547 9.02 -16.22 5.35
CA VAL A 547 8.73 -15.58 4.05
C VAL A 547 9.25 -14.14 4.02
N LEU A 548 8.98 -13.39 5.07
CA LEU A 548 9.43 -11.99 5.21
C LEU A 548 10.95 -11.89 5.40
N ALA A 549 11.52 -12.82 6.17
CA ALA A 549 12.97 -12.93 6.29
C ALA A 549 13.62 -13.25 4.93
N SER A 550 13.00 -14.14 4.13
CA SER A 550 13.46 -14.44 2.77
C SER A 550 13.40 -13.22 1.84
N GLU A 551 12.38 -12.40 1.94
CA GLU A 551 12.26 -11.15 1.17
C GLU A 551 13.41 -10.19 1.52
N ILE A 552 13.71 -10.00 2.81
CA ILE A 552 14.81 -9.16 3.27
C ILE A 552 16.15 -9.66 2.70
N VAL A 553 16.42 -10.96 2.85
CA VAL A 553 17.69 -11.56 2.42
C VAL A 553 17.84 -11.54 0.90
N SER A 554 16.78 -11.85 0.14
CA SER A 554 16.80 -11.88 -1.33
C SER A 554 17.10 -10.53 -1.97
N ARG A 555 16.82 -9.43 -1.28
CA ARG A 555 17.11 -8.07 -1.72
C ARG A 555 18.56 -7.65 -1.47
N SER A 556 19.26 -8.40 -0.64
CA SER A 556 20.67 -8.17 -0.35
C SER A 556 21.55 -8.91 -1.37
N PRO A 557 22.73 -8.37 -1.75
CA PRO A 557 23.74 -9.09 -2.51
C PRO A 557 24.18 -10.41 -1.88
N TYR A 558 23.89 -10.59 -0.60
CA TYR A 558 24.12 -11.82 0.15
C TYR A 558 23.48 -13.04 -0.52
N ALA A 559 22.24 -12.93 -1.00
CA ALA A 559 21.50 -14.07 -1.56
C ALA A 559 22.18 -14.77 -2.72
N GLN A 560 23.08 -14.07 -3.43
CA GLN A 560 23.87 -14.62 -4.55
C GLN A 560 25.17 -15.29 -4.10
N ARG A 561 25.58 -15.17 -2.84
CA ARG A 561 26.89 -15.55 -2.33
C ARG A 561 26.87 -16.66 -1.29
N ALA A 562 25.78 -16.81 -0.56
CA ALA A 562 25.71 -17.66 0.60
C ALA A 562 24.33 -18.32 0.78
N PRO A 563 24.26 -19.45 1.54
CA PRO A 563 23.01 -20.13 1.83
C PRO A 563 22.02 -19.21 2.56
N VAL A 564 20.80 -19.18 2.11
CA VAL A 564 19.75 -18.30 2.66
C VAL A 564 19.09 -18.91 3.90
N ALA A 565 18.81 -20.23 3.90
CA ALA A 565 18.04 -20.89 4.94
C ALA A 565 18.52 -20.65 6.38
N PRO A 566 19.83 -20.78 6.72
CA PRO A 566 20.29 -20.55 8.09
C PRO A 566 20.05 -19.11 8.60
N VAL A 567 20.08 -18.14 7.69
CA VAL A 567 19.85 -16.73 8.02
C VAL A 567 18.37 -16.48 8.27
N LEU A 568 17.47 -17.15 7.54
CA LEU A 568 16.02 -17.03 7.76
C LEU A 568 15.63 -17.47 9.17
N ASP A 569 16.16 -18.61 9.61
CA ASP A 569 15.88 -19.15 10.94
C ASP A 569 16.38 -18.18 12.02
N ALA A 570 17.60 -17.64 11.87
CA ALA A 570 18.16 -16.67 12.80
C ALA A 570 17.37 -15.36 12.85
N LEU A 571 17.00 -14.78 11.72
CA LEU A 571 16.20 -13.55 11.66
C LEU A 571 14.81 -13.74 12.26
N THR A 572 14.17 -14.88 12.00
CA THR A 572 12.86 -15.21 12.55
C THR A 572 12.92 -15.35 14.07
N ALA A 573 13.93 -16.05 14.60
CA ALA A 573 14.13 -16.24 16.03
C ALA A 573 14.49 -14.91 16.74
N LEU A 574 15.32 -14.06 16.14
CA LEU A 574 15.60 -12.71 16.64
C LEU A 574 14.32 -11.85 16.69
N SER A 575 13.51 -11.94 15.65
CA SER A 575 12.23 -11.21 15.62
C SER A 575 11.29 -11.70 16.72
N GLU A 576 11.24 -12.99 16.98
CA GLU A 576 10.46 -13.55 18.09
C GLU A 576 10.95 -13.05 19.46
N ALA A 577 12.25 -13.05 19.67
CA ALA A 577 12.85 -12.53 20.91
C ALA A 577 12.45 -11.06 21.16
N VAL A 578 12.54 -10.22 20.12
CA VAL A 578 12.11 -8.82 20.18
C VAL A 578 10.61 -8.68 20.42
N CYS A 579 9.77 -9.49 19.77
CA CYS A 579 8.32 -9.42 19.96
C CYS A 579 7.89 -9.86 21.37
N CYS A 580 8.56 -10.87 21.93
CA CYS A 580 8.23 -11.44 23.23
C CYS A 580 8.84 -10.70 24.42
N VAL A 581 10.04 -10.12 24.29
CA VAL A 581 10.76 -9.44 25.38
C VAL A 581 10.73 -7.92 25.14
N GLU A 582 9.72 -7.25 25.71
CA GLU A 582 9.49 -5.81 25.53
C GLU A 582 10.63 -4.94 26.04
N GLN A 583 11.48 -5.45 26.93
CA GLN A 583 12.62 -4.76 27.49
C GLN A 583 13.78 -4.62 26.51
N ILE A 584 13.82 -5.39 25.42
CA ILE A 584 14.84 -5.24 24.37
C ILE A 584 14.50 -4.00 23.54
N VAL A 585 15.26 -2.93 23.71
CA VAL A 585 15.12 -1.66 22.97
C VAL A 585 16.14 -1.54 21.82
N GLY A 586 17.21 -2.34 21.85
CA GLY A 586 18.21 -2.39 20.79
C GLY A 586 18.95 -3.72 20.80
N LEU A 587 19.48 -4.09 19.65
CA LEU A 587 20.33 -5.26 19.48
C LEU A 587 21.37 -4.97 18.40
N THR A 588 22.59 -5.44 18.61
CA THR A 588 23.61 -5.53 17.57
C THR A 588 24.30 -6.88 17.69
N ALA A 589 24.40 -7.61 16.61
CA ALA A 589 25.10 -8.88 16.54
C ALA A 589 25.63 -9.14 15.13
N VAL A 590 26.68 -9.96 15.04
CA VAL A 590 27.16 -10.48 13.77
C VAL A 590 26.63 -11.89 13.60
N LEU A 591 25.97 -12.14 12.49
CA LEU A 591 25.60 -13.47 12.02
C LEU A 591 26.75 -14.05 11.21
N ARG A 592 27.48 -14.99 11.80
CA ARG A 592 28.49 -15.79 11.09
C ARG A 592 27.80 -16.96 10.43
N VAL A 593 27.89 -17.01 9.11
CA VAL A 593 27.15 -17.99 8.30
C VAL A 593 28.08 -19.02 7.70
N THR A 594 27.70 -20.28 7.89
CA THR A 594 28.29 -21.45 7.24
C THR A 594 27.29 -22.06 6.23
N ARG A 595 27.65 -23.14 5.56
CA ARG A 595 26.74 -23.80 4.59
C ARG A 595 25.42 -24.28 5.20
N THR A 596 25.41 -24.63 6.47
CA THR A 596 24.27 -25.28 7.13
C THR A 596 23.73 -24.55 8.34
N ARG A 597 24.47 -23.58 8.89
CA ARG A 597 24.12 -22.90 10.16
C ARG A 597 24.45 -21.42 10.13
N ALA A 598 23.72 -20.65 10.92
CA ALA A 598 24.09 -19.29 11.29
C ALA A 598 24.29 -19.20 12.80
N ARG A 599 25.35 -18.51 13.24
CA ARG A 599 25.69 -18.31 14.64
C ARG A 599 25.77 -16.81 14.93
N LEU A 600 25.18 -16.40 16.03
CA LEU A 600 25.36 -15.04 16.56
C LEU A 600 26.71 -14.92 17.28
N VAL A 601 27.49 -13.93 16.88
CA VAL A 601 28.79 -13.61 17.49
C VAL A 601 28.70 -12.23 18.13
N GLY A 602 29.16 -12.12 19.38
CA GLY A 602 29.21 -10.88 20.13
C GLY A 602 27.89 -10.12 20.24
N PRO A 603 26.76 -10.77 20.57
CA PRO A 603 25.49 -10.06 20.68
C PRO A 603 25.50 -9.06 21.84
N ARG A 604 24.99 -7.87 21.57
CA ARG A 604 24.76 -6.81 22.55
C ARG A 604 23.29 -6.45 22.54
N LEU A 605 22.64 -6.54 23.70
CA LEU A 605 21.23 -6.22 23.87
C LEU A 605 21.12 -4.94 24.75
N ALA A 606 20.60 -3.88 24.17
CA ALA A 606 20.21 -2.72 24.95
C ALA A 606 18.86 -2.98 25.61
N LEU A 607 18.78 -2.77 26.92
CA LEU A 607 17.55 -2.92 27.71
C LEU A 607 17.01 -1.56 28.15
N GLY A 608 15.67 -1.43 28.11
CA GLY A 608 14.97 -0.25 28.55
C GLY A 608 13.60 -0.57 29.15
N GLN A 609 13.05 0.36 29.92
CA GLN A 609 11.72 0.20 30.53
C GLN A 609 10.59 0.36 29.52
N GLN A 610 10.81 1.16 28.49
CA GLN A 610 9.85 1.40 27.40
C GLN A 610 10.61 1.41 26.08
N ARG A 611 10.03 0.79 25.08
CA ARG A 611 10.43 0.94 23.69
C ARG A 611 9.26 1.49 22.88
N GLY A 612 9.49 1.92 21.64
CA GLY A 612 8.47 2.22 20.68
C GLY A 612 7.52 1.03 20.46
N ARG A 613 6.26 1.30 20.15
CA ARG A 613 5.30 0.26 19.85
C ARG A 613 5.64 -0.37 18.51
N LEU A 614 5.53 -1.70 18.43
CA LEU A 614 5.63 -2.39 17.14
C LEU A 614 4.60 -1.83 16.14
N ALA A 615 5.05 -1.53 14.94
CA ALA A 615 4.18 -1.05 13.86
C ALA A 615 3.16 -2.11 13.41
N ILE A 616 3.44 -3.39 13.71
CA ILE A 616 2.53 -4.51 13.43
C ILE A 616 2.38 -5.31 14.73
N VAL A 617 1.13 -5.59 15.11
CA VAL A 617 0.85 -6.37 16.32
C VAL A 617 1.27 -7.82 16.12
N PRO A 618 2.14 -8.37 16.99
CA PRO A 618 2.49 -9.77 16.95
C PRO A 618 1.31 -10.63 17.39
N TYR A 619 1.42 -11.94 17.17
CA TYR A 619 0.46 -12.91 17.65
C TYR A 619 0.24 -12.79 19.17
N PRO A 620 -1.02 -12.61 19.64
CA PRO A 620 -1.32 -12.35 21.06
C PRO A 620 -1.33 -13.63 21.90
N ARG A 621 -0.17 -14.16 22.24
CA ARG A 621 -0.01 -15.42 23.02
C ARG A 621 -0.70 -15.38 24.38
N GLN A 622 -0.85 -14.21 24.98
CA GLN A 622 -1.55 -14.03 26.27
C GLN A 622 -3.04 -14.39 26.22
N LEU A 623 -3.59 -14.58 25.02
CA LEU A 623 -4.97 -15.02 24.81
C LEU A 623 -5.08 -16.53 24.61
N GLU A 624 -3.98 -17.29 24.71
CA GLU A 624 -4.02 -18.74 24.68
C GLU A 624 -4.50 -19.27 26.04
N GLU A 625 -5.55 -20.08 26.04
CA GLU A 625 -6.11 -20.69 27.24
C GLU A 625 -6.28 -22.19 27.05
N THR A 626 -5.94 -22.96 28.08
CA THR A 626 -6.14 -24.42 28.08
C THR A 626 -7.28 -24.76 29.01
N LEU A 627 -8.27 -25.47 28.49
CA LEU A 627 -9.47 -25.90 29.22
C LEU A 627 -9.55 -27.43 29.23
N ASP A 628 -10.04 -27.99 30.35
CA ASP A 628 -10.49 -29.37 30.40
C ASP A 628 -11.98 -29.47 30.04
N TRP A 629 -12.27 -30.07 28.89
CA TRP A 629 -13.63 -30.27 28.42
C TRP A 629 -13.95 -31.76 28.29
N ARG A 630 -14.84 -32.25 29.16
CA ARG A 630 -15.25 -33.68 29.14
C ARG A 630 -14.09 -34.68 29.17
N GLY A 631 -13.04 -34.39 29.96
CA GLY A 631 -11.87 -35.21 30.08
C GLY A 631 -10.87 -35.10 28.90
N ARG A 632 -11.05 -34.12 28.05
CA ARG A 632 -10.11 -33.76 26.96
C ARG A 632 -9.55 -32.38 27.20
N ARG A 633 -8.23 -32.26 27.09
CA ARG A 633 -7.56 -30.95 27.11
C ARG A 633 -7.75 -30.25 25.79
N LEU A 634 -8.39 -29.07 25.82
CA LEU A 634 -8.59 -28.21 24.66
C LEU A 634 -7.78 -26.93 24.82
N THR A 635 -7.15 -26.48 23.76
CA THR A 635 -6.50 -25.18 23.70
C THR A 635 -7.37 -24.24 22.88
N ILE A 636 -7.79 -23.12 23.49
CA ILE A 636 -8.46 -22.01 22.82
C ILE A 636 -7.41 -20.94 22.57
N ARG A 637 -7.26 -20.51 21.33
CA ARG A 637 -6.29 -19.51 20.94
C ARG A 637 -6.73 -18.74 19.70
N PRO A 638 -6.22 -17.51 19.46
CA PRO A 638 -6.39 -16.81 18.19
C PRO A 638 -5.90 -17.65 17.02
N ILE A 639 -6.54 -17.47 15.88
CA ILE A 639 -6.14 -18.14 14.64
C ILE A 639 -4.78 -17.64 14.16
N ARG A 640 -3.99 -18.54 13.56
CA ARG A 640 -2.67 -18.23 12.98
C ARG A 640 -2.68 -18.47 11.47
N PRO A 641 -1.78 -17.83 10.70
CA PRO A 641 -1.67 -18.08 9.26
C PRO A 641 -1.46 -19.56 8.94
N GLU A 642 -0.68 -20.29 9.77
CA GLU A 642 -0.37 -21.70 9.60
C GLU A 642 -1.58 -22.62 9.81
N ASP A 643 -2.68 -22.12 10.33
CA ASP A 643 -3.91 -22.88 10.54
C ASP A 643 -4.73 -23.04 9.23
N GLU A 644 -4.32 -22.43 8.13
CA GLU A 644 -5.05 -22.48 6.87
C GLU A 644 -5.41 -23.90 6.41
N PRO A 645 -4.50 -24.92 6.41
CA PRO A 645 -4.85 -26.26 6.03
C PRO A 645 -5.92 -26.88 6.95
N ALA A 646 -5.76 -26.73 8.26
CA ALA A 646 -6.71 -27.24 9.25
C ALA A 646 -8.07 -26.52 9.15
N HIS A 647 -8.07 -25.23 8.84
CA HIS A 647 -9.28 -24.45 8.61
C HIS A 647 -10.01 -24.87 7.33
N SER A 648 -9.26 -25.16 6.27
CA SER A 648 -9.79 -25.74 5.02
C SER A 648 -10.48 -27.08 5.28
N ASP A 649 -9.82 -28.00 6.00
CA ASP A 649 -10.36 -29.30 6.34
C ASP A 649 -11.60 -29.20 7.23
N PHE A 650 -11.60 -28.26 8.18
CA PHE A 650 -12.77 -27.97 9.02
C PHE A 650 -13.97 -27.51 8.18
N ILE A 651 -13.76 -26.59 7.24
CA ILE A 651 -14.83 -26.07 6.35
C ILE A 651 -15.32 -27.20 5.43
N ALA A 652 -14.44 -28.02 4.87
CA ALA A 652 -14.80 -29.16 4.02
C ALA A 652 -15.62 -30.21 4.75
N GLY A 653 -15.43 -30.34 6.08
CA GLY A 653 -16.23 -31.22 6.94
C GLY A 653 -17.60 -30.68 7.36
N MET A 654 -17.93 -29.42 7.05
CA MET A 654 -19.21 -28.82 7.44
C MET A 654 -20.34 -29.27 6.52
N THR A 655 -21.58 -29.37 7.10
CA THR A 655 -22.76 -29.64 6.25
C THR A 655 -23.12 -28.41 5.40
N PRO A 656 -23.79 -28.60 4.25
CA PRO A 656 -24.26 -27.46 3.43
C PRO A 656 -25.16 -26.46 4.19
N ASN A 657 -25.90 -26.95 5.18
CA ASN A 657 -26.73 -26.09 6.01
C ASN A 657 -25.87 -25.25 6.99
N ASP A 658 -24.85 -25.85 7.61
CA ASP A 658 -23.92 -25.14 8.50
C ASP A 658 -23.14 -24.06 7.72
N LEU A 659 -22.65 -24.39 6.52
CA LEU A 659 -22.02 -23.44 5.62
C LEU A 659 -22.94 -22.27 5.30
N ARG A 660 -24.22 -22.57 4.96
CA ARG A 660 -25.20 -21.53 4.66
C ARG A 660 -25.47 -20.63 5.87
N MET A 661 -25.59 -21.23 7.06
CA MET A 661 -25.83 -20.46 8.31
C MET A 661 -24.62 -19.61 8.71
N ARG A 662 -23.40 -20.08 8.45
CA ARG A 662 -22.16 -19.37 8.78
C ARG A 662 -21.83 -18.26 7.78
N PHE A 663 -22.03 -18.50 6.49
CA PHE A 663 -21.60 -17.59 5.42
C PHE A 663 -22.78 -16.88 4.71
N PHE A 664 -24.00 -17.11 5.16
CA PHE A 664 -25.23 -16.49 4.66
C PHE A 664 -25.43 -16.65 3.13
N GLY A 665 -24.86 -17.70 2.54
CA GLY A 665 -24.93 -18.00 1.11
C GLY A 665 -24.59 -19.45 0.79
N ALA A 666 -24.83 -19.86 -0.45
CA ALA A 666 -24.40 -21.15 -0.97
C ALA A 666 -22.89 -21.09 -1.27
N VAL A 667 -22.08 -21.77 -0.46
CA VAL A 667 -20.63 -21.85 -0.63
C VAL A 667 -20.31 -23.32 -0.93
N SER A 668 -19.58 -23.55 -2.04
CA SER A 668 -19.13 -24.89 -2.44
C SER A 668 -17.66 -25.19 -2.05
N GLY A 669 -16.96 -24.22 -1.52
CA GLY A 669 -15.56 -24.31 -1.11
C GLY A 669 -14.92 -22.91 -1.10
N PHE A 670 -13.72 -22.82 -0.56
CA PHE A 670 -12.93 -21.59 -0.53
C PHE A 670 -11.60 -21.83 -1.23
N ASP A 671 -11.16 -20.88 -2.04
CA ASP A 671 -9.82 -20.87 -2.60
C ASP A 671 -8.78 -20.40 -1.57
N HIS A 672 -7.50 -20.60 -1.86
CA HIS A 672 -6.40 -20.15 -1.01
C HIS A 672 -6.50 -18.67 -0.62
N SER A 673 -6.84 -17.80 -1.55
CA SER A 673 -6.97 -16.36 -1.29
C SER A 673 -8.07 -16.03 -0.28
N GLN A 674 -9.17 -16.78 -0.30
CA GLN A 674 -10.27 -16.64 0.65
C GLN A 674 -9.89 -17.20 2.03
N LEU A 675 -9.23 -18.37 2.09
CA LEU A 675 -8.75 -18.98 3.33
C LEU A 675 -7.67 -18.12 4.00
N ALA A 676 -6.71 -17.62 3.23
CA ALA A 676 -5.67 -16.72 3.73
C ALA A 676 -6.26 -15.44 4.37
N ARG A 677 -7.36 -14.90 3.84
CA ARG A 677 -8.05 -13.77 4.48
C ARG A 677 -8.67 -14.11 5.83
N MET A 678 -9.04 -15.38 6.06
CA MET A 678 -9.64 -15.83 7.30
C MET A 678 -8.59 -16.20 8.35
N THR A 679 -7.37 -16.55 7.95
CA THR A 679 -6.30 -17.01 8.84
C THR A 679 -5.21 -15.97 9.08
N GLN A 680 -4.95 -15.11 8.12
CA GLN A 680 -3.95 -14.04 8.22
C GLN A 680 -4.60 -12.72 8.66
N ILE A 681 -5.20 -12.76 9.84
CA ILE A 681 -5.90 -11.62 10.43
C ILE A 681 -4.94 -10.55 10.93
N ASP A 682 -5.46 -9.37 11.16
CA ASP A 682 -4.76 -8.28 11.83
C ASP A 682 -5.15 -8.29 13.30
N TYR A 683 -4.25 -8.74 14.17
CA TYR A 683 -4.48 -8.83 15.60
C TYR A 683 -4.73 -7.48 16.31
N ASP A 684 -4.60 -6.36 15.60
CA ASP A 684 -5.05 -5.04 16.08
C ASP A 684 -6.56 -4.84 15.90
N ARG A 685 -7.20 -5.61 15.03
CA ARG A 685 -8.61 -5.44 14.62
C ARG A 685 -9.46 -6.67 14.84
N GLU A 686 -8.88 -7.85 14.73
CA GLU A 686 -9.58 -9.13 14.65
C GLU A 686 -8.91 -10.15 15.58
N MET A 687 -9.68 -11.10 16.08
CA MET A 687 -9.22 -12.19 16.94
C MET A 687 -9.78 -13.54 16.48
#